data_089d03824f6fa5b8b789a1a0cf501f70
#
_entry.id   089d03824f6fa5b8b789a1a0cf501f70
#
_cell.length_a   1.000
_cell.length_b   1.000
_cell.length_c   1.000
_cell.angle_alpha   90.00
_cell.angle_beta   90.00
_cell.angle_gamma   90.00
#
_symmetry.space_group_name_H-M   'P 1'
#
loop_
_entity.id
_entity.type
_entity.pdbx_description
1 polymer ?
#
loop_
_entity_poly.entity_id
_entity_poly.type
_entity_poly.pdbx_seq_one_letter_code
_entity_poly.pdbx_strand_id
1 'polypeptide(L)'
;MADNIKTQEQHHLDHVIDEIHISQKDLEQKIKATKRDVKDINRNFNNDVRLKTETYSGMMETAMSIRQQQQMLSERENRQEHAARELGTLNKLEQNPYFARIDFREGDEKRDETIYIGMASFTDRPDHYLIYDWRAPISSIYYNGGIGDVSYMTPDGEQTVDVKLKRQFQIENSKIKTVFDTEEVVGDQMLLDALSNRSDTKMKSIVTTIQKEQNQIIRDTDSDLLFVQGSAGSGKTAAVLQRVAFLLYQYRGNLHSGQIILFSPNQLFNDYINQVLPELGEQNMVQMTFYQYSSHRLPSVQVETLSERFTEQLDKTAQKLTDVKGSLDYFRAVSAYANHLNKEDMRFRNLMFNGDILIPKEKIAEIYYGFNENYNLRNRLESTKEELMKILNRKIHVEMRKKWVEDAVQNLSKEEIQQFHAEGEEEILNADKEFKFLARRIVIKSFRKVQRQISRNHWLSINNQFVHMLKEMPKILNLADFGISNELWAEEIKATVGRLKKGRLSLADASSYIYLYDLMTGKRGDKDIRYLFIDEVQDYSAFQLAFLKFSFPRARFTLLGDLNQAIFTHENSRKLLGELGSMFPEDKTRVVQLTKSYRSTEQITNFTKHLLTNGENIIPFNRQGDLPHIYVKDGVDAAVEQVKQQSELNLADHETTAIIGKTLKECQELSGKLAELGVKSTLIRTENQRLVKGIIVVPSYLAKGLEFDSVIMWDASKACYPDESDRQLVYTICTRAMHRLTVVAVKSLSPIFETVPQDEYELN
;
A
#
# COMPACT_ATOMS: atom_id res chain seq x y z
N MET A 1 -16.23 -13.92 -45.59
CA MET A 1 -15.45 -12.73 -45.23
C MET A 1 -14.66 -12.96 -43.93
N ALA A 2 -15.28 -13.42 -42.85
CA ALA A 2 -14.60 -13.62 -41.57
C ALA A 2 -13.39 -14.58 -41.63
N ASP A 3 -13.48 -15.69 -42.34
CA ASP A 3 -12.37 -16.66 -42.50
C ASP A 3 -11.18 -16.08 -43.28
N ASN A 4 -11.42 -15.19 -44.23
CA ASN A 4 -10.34 -14.54 -44.98
C ASN A 4 -9.59 -13.51 -44.13
N ILE A 5 -10.33 -12.76 -43.28
CA ILE A 5 -9.74 -11.78 -42.32
C ILE A 5 -8.90 -12.55 -41.31
N LYS A 6 -9.42 -13.59 -40.69
CA LYS A 6 -8.70 -14.42 -39.71
C LYS A 6 -7.42 -15.01 -40.28
N THR A 7 -7.47 -15.48 -41.54
CA THR A 7 -6.31 -16.06 -42.24
C THR A 7 -5.23 -14.99 -42.47
N GLN A 8 -5.64 -13.80 -42.90
CA GLN A 8 -4.71 -12.66 -43.13
C GLN A 8 -4.03 -12.19 -41.84
N GLU A 9 -4.80 -12.05 -40.76
CA GLU A 9 -4.26 -11.65 -39.45
C GLU A 9 -3.37 -12.77 -38.86
N GLN A 10 -3.69 -14.07 -39.10
CA GLN A 10 -2.82 -15.16 -38.65
C GLN A 10 -1.47 -15.13 -39.38
N HIS A 11 -1.42 -14.80 -40.66
CA HIS A 11 -0.14 -14.63 -41.39
C HIS A 11 0.69 -13.49 -40.82
N HIS A 12 0.06 -12.34 -40.43
CA HIS A 12 0.76 -11.26 -39.75
C HIS A 12 1.28 -11.70 -38.38
N LEU A 13 0.47 -12.43 -37.62
CA LEU A 13 0.86 -12.99 -36.31
C LEU A 13 2.06 -13.93 -36.45
N ASP A 14 2.03 -14.84 -37.44
CA ASP A 14 3.12 -15.78 -37.69
C ASP A 14 4.43 -15.03 -38.00
N HIS A 15 4.38 -13.98 -38.82
CA HIS A 15 5.53 -13.11 -39.12
C HIS A 15 6.08 -12.44 -37.84
N VAL A 16 5.22 -11.86 -37.00
CA VAL A 16 5.65 -11.23 -35.75
C VAL A 16 6.32 -12.24 -34.81
N ILE A 17 5.79 -13.47 -34.74
CA ILE A 17 6.36 -14.53 -33.92
C ILE A 17 7.73 -14.98 -34.45
N ASP A 18 7.90 -15.09 -35.77
CA ASP A 18 9.20 -15.41 -36.38
C ASP A 18 10.27 -14.37 -36.01
N GLU A 19 9.94 -13.07 -36.07
CA GLU A 19 10.84 -12.00 -35.67
C GLU A 19 11.15 -12.02 -34.15
N ILE A 20 10.16 -12.37 -33.32
CA ILE A 20 10.38 -12.58 -31.87
C ILE A 20 11.37 -13.72 -31.65
N HIS A 21 11.24 -14.86 -32.34
CA HIS A 21 12.16 -16.00 -32.23
C HIS A 21 13.60 -15.64 -32.66
N ILE A 22 13.74 -14.80 -33.69
CA ILE A 22 15.06 -14.31 -34.11
C ILE A 22 15.70 -13.49 -32.97
N SER A 23 14.95 -12.56 -32.40
CA SER A 23 15.39 -11.72 -31.29
C SER A 23 15.71 -12.50 -30.01
N GLN A 24 14.91 -13.52 -29.69
CA GLN A 24 15.16 -14.41 -28.53
C GLN A 24 16.50 -15.14 -28.69
N LYS A 25 16.81 -15.68 -29.87
CA LYS A 25 18.08 -16.36 -30.14
C LYS A 25 19.30 -15.42 -30.00
N ASP A 26 19.17 -14.20 -30.49
CA ASP A 26 20.24 -13.19 -30.34
C ASP A 26 20.47 -12.82 -28.87
N LEU A 27 19.40 -12.58 -28.11
CA LEU A 27 19.50 -12.29 -26.67
C LEU A 27 20.06 -13.47 -25.88
N GLU A 28 19.66 -14.70 -26.18
CA GLU A 28 20.24 -15.88 -25.54
C GLU A 28 21.76 -16.00 -25.78
N GLN A 29 22.21 -15.71 -27.01
CA GLN A 29 23.63 -15.68 -27.32
C GLN A 29 24.37 -14.57 -26.56
N LYS A 30 23.80 -13.37 -26.49
CA LYS A 30 24.34 -12.24 -25.71
C LYS A 30 24.43 -12.58 -24.21
N ILE A 31 23.39 -13.19 -23.63
CA ILE A 31 23.38 -13.63 -22.24
C ILE A 31 24.47 -14.70 -22.00
N LYS A 32 24.62 -15.68 -22.89
CA LYS A 32 25.67 -16.72 -22.79
C LYS A 32 27.09 -16.11 -22.87
N ALA A 33 27.29 -15.15 -23.77
CA ALA A 33 28.56 -14.44 -23.91
C ALA A 33 28.89 -13.63 -22.64
N THR A 34 27.94 -12.82 -22.16
CA THR A 34 28.11 -12.00 -20.95
C THR A 34 28.36 -12.85 -19.70
N LYS A 35 27.69 -14.02 -19.57
CA LYS A 35 27.95 -14.97 -18.49
C LYS A 35 29.39 -15.53 -18.52
N ARG A 36 29.95 -15.77 -19.69
CA ARG A 36 31.35 -16.19 -19.85
C ARG A 36 32.28 -15.06 -19.43
N ASP A 37 32.03 -13.83 -19.92
CA ASP A 37 32.83 -12.65 -19.55
C ASP A 37 32.85 -12.42 -18.03
N VAL A 38 31.69 -12.48 -17.36
CA VAL A 38 31.57 -12.34 -15.89
C VAL A 38 32.38 -13.45 -15.17
N LYS A 39 32.30 -14.70 -15.67
CA LYS A 39 33.02 -15.80 -15.10
C LYS A 39 34.54 -15.64 -15.27
N ASP A 40 35.00 -15.15 -16.45
CA ASP A 40 36.39 -14.91 -16.76
C ASP A 40 36.96 -13.73 -15.95
N ILE A 41 36.19 -12.64 -15.79
CA ILE A 41 36.57 -11.52 -14.91
C ILE A 41 36.74 -12.01 -13.47
N ASN A 42 35.78 -12.77 -12.93
CA ASN A 42 35.86 -13.31 -11.57
C ASN A 42 37.03 -14.28 -11.39
N ARG A 43 37.34 -15.10 -12.39
CA ARG A 43 38.47 -16.05 -12.35
C ARG A 43 39.83 -15.36 -12.39
N ASN A 44 39.95 -14.29 -13.18
CA ASN A 44 41.19 -13.56 -13.39
C ASN A 44 41.37 -12.39 -12.41
N PHE A 45 40.37 -12.11 -11.55
CA PHE A 45 40.36 -10.98 -10.61
C PHE A 45 41.65 -10.85 -9.80
N ASN A 46 42.15 -11.98 -9.26
CA ASN A 46 43.39 -12.01 -8.48
C ASN A 46 44.67 -11.83 -9.31
N ASN A 47 44.62 -12.09 -10.63
CA ASN A 47 45.76 -11.91 -11.53
C ASN A 47 45.79 -10.47 -12.06
N ASP A 48 44.64 -9.87 -12.29
CA ASP A 48 44.51 -8.52 -12.86
C ASP A 48 44.71 -7.43 -11.80
N VAL A 49 44.42 -7.73 -10.52
CA VAL A 49 44.64 -6.84 -9.39
C VAL A 49 45.93 -7.23 -8.66
N ARG A 50 47.08 -6.63 -9.04
CA ARG A 50 48.33 -6.78 -8.29
C ARG A 50 48.27 -5.97 -7.01
N LEU A 51 48.27 -6.66 -5.86
CA LEU A 51 48.30 -6.02 -4.54
C LEU A 51 49.63 -5.37 -4.26
N LYS A 52 49.73 -4.06 -4.34
CA LYS A 52 50.90 -3.26 -3.97
C LYS A 52 50.60 -2.61 -2.60
N THR A 53 51.08 -3.22 -1.52
CA THR A 53 50.76 -2.77 -0.15
C THR A 53 51.95 -2.07 0.54
N GLU A 54 53.10 -1.99 -0.10
CA GLU A 54 54.35 -1.49 0.52
C GLU A 54 54.44 0.03 0.58
N THR A 55 53.71 0.76 -0.27
CA THR A 55 53.73 2.22 -0.31
C THR A 55 52.33 2.78 -0.39
N TYR A 56 52.10 4.01 0.10
CA TYR A 56 50.81 4.71 0.01
C TYR A 56 50.31 4.84 -1.44
N SER A 57 51.21 5.14 -2.39
CA SER A 57 50.90 5.20 -3.81
C SER A 57 50.48 3.82 -4.35
N GLY A 58 51.14 2.74 -3.92
CA GLY A 58 50.82 1.37 -4.30
C GLY A 58 49.45 0.92 -3.74
N MET A 59 49.10 1.31 -2.51
CA MET A 59 47.76 1.07 -1.93
C MET A 59 46.68 1.81 -2.73
N MET A 60 46.94 3.05 -3.16
CA MET A 60 46.01 3.85 -3.95
C MET A 60 45.78 3.26 -5.34
N GLU A 61 46.90 2.81 -6.03
CA GLU A 61 46.79 2.09 -7.30
C GLU A 61 45.98 0.80 -7.17
N THR A 62 46.21 0.04 -6.12
CA THR A 62 45.47 -1.20 -5.82
C THR A 62 43.99 -0.90 -5.61
N ALA A 63 43.66 0.12 -4.81
CA ALA A 63 42.27 0.53 -4.55
C ALA A 63 41.57 1.00 -5.85
N MET A 64 42.27 1.73 -6.72
CA MET A 64 41.74 2.14 -8.02
C MET A 64 41.50 0.94 -8.95
N SER A 65 42.42 -0.01 -9.00
CA SER A 65 42.29 -1.23 -9.83
C SER A 65 41.12 -2.09 -9.35
N ILE A 66 40.96 -2.27 -8.03
CA ILE A 66 39.82 -2.99 -7.45
C ILE A 66 38.51 -2.29 -7.83
N ARG A 67 38.45 -0.97 -7.68
CA ARG A 67 37.23 -0.19 -8.01
C ARG A 67 36.90 -0.28 -9.50
N GLN A 68 37.91 -0.23 -10.38
CA GLN A 68 37.73 -0.39 -11.83
C GLN A 68 37.18 -1.78 -12.18
N GLN A 69 37.74 -2.85 -11.60
CA GLN A 69 37.25 -4.21 -11.80
C GLN A 69 35.84 -4.41 -11.28
N GLN A 70 35.52 -3.86 -10.09
CA GLN A 70 34.17 -3.88 -9.56
C GLN A 70 33.17 -3.16 -10.45
N GLN A 71 33.57 -2.03 -11.03
CA GLN A 71 32.73 -1.27 -11.97
C GLN A 71 32.48 -2.07 -13.25
N MET A 72 33.53 -2.68 -13.83
CA MET A 72 33.40 -3.54 -15.02
C MET A 72 32.47 -4.74 -14.76
N LEU A 73 32.62 -5.37 -13.59
CA LEU A 73 31.77 -6.50 -13.20
C LEU A 73 30.31 -6.04 -13.08
N SER A 74 30.06 -4.94 -12.38
CA SER A 74 28.71 -4.37 -12.22
C SER A 74 28.07 -3.99 -13.56
N GLU A 75 28.82 -3.42 -14.50
CA GLU A 75 28.33 -3.12 -15.85
C GLU A 75 27.94 -4.38 -16.62
N ARG A 76 28.74 -5.48 -16.51
CA ARG A 76 28.40 -6.75 -17.17
C ARG A 76 27.20 -7.44 -16.52
N GLU A 77 27.12 -7.44 -15.19
CA GLU A 77 25.97 -7.98 -14.47
C GLU A 77 24.68 -7.22 -14.83
N ASN A 78 24.74 -5.88 -14.87
CA ASN A 78 23.59 -5.05 -15.28
C ASN A 78 23.15 -5.34 -16.73
N ARG A 79 24.10 -5.51 -17.66
CA ARG A 79 23.79 -5.91 -19.05
C ARG A 79 23.12 -7.28 -19.13
N GLN A 80 23.63 -8.23 -18.34
CA GLN A 80 23.05 -9.58 -18.28
C GLN A 80 21.62 -9.55 -17.72
N GLU A 81 21.39 -8.80 -16.64
CA GLU A 81 20.06 -8.64 -16.08
C GLU A 81 19.10 -7.96 -17.05
N HIS A 82 19.56 -6.93 -17.78
CA HIS A 82 18.76 -6.26 -18.79
C HIS A 82 18.35 -7.22 -19.91
N ALA A 83 19.31 -7.94 -20.49
CA ALA A 83 19.04 -8.91 -21.53
C ALA A 83 18.14 -10.07 -21.06
N ALA A 84 18.29 -10.52 -19.80
CA ALA A 84 17.45 -11.54 -19.22
C ALA A 84 15.99 -11.08 -19.02
N ARG A 85 15.79 -9.81 -18.62
CA ARG A 85 14.45 -9.19 -18.53
C ARG A 85 13.80 -9.06 -19.92
N GLU A 86 14.57 -8.61 -20.89
CA GLU A 86 14.09 -8.48 -22.28
C GLU A 86 13.69 -9.83 -22.85
N LEU A 87 14.52 -10.88 -22.66
CA LEU A 87 14.18 -12.25 -23.04
C LEU A 87 12.89 -12.74 -22.34
N GLY A 88 12.74 -12.43 -21.04
CA GLY A 88 11.52 -12.74 -20.30
C GLY A 88 10.27 -12.05 -20.87
N THR A 89 10.42 -10.83 -21.38
CA THR A 89 9.35 -10.08 -22.08
C THR A 89 9.00 -10.74 -23.42
N LEU A 90 10.01 -11.10 -24.23
CA LEU A 90 9.81 -11.77 -25.51
C LEU A 90 9.14 -13.14 -25.35
N ASN A 91 9.47 -13.90 -24.31
CA ASN A 91 8.82 -15.19 -24.01
C ASN A 91 7.32 -15.01 -23.68
N LYS A 92 6.94 -13.89 -23.07
CA LYS A 92 5.53 -13.57 -22.86
C LYS A 92 4.83 -13.14 -24.15
N LEU A 93 5.49 -12.30 -24.95
CA LEU A 93 4.97 -11.84 -26.23
C LEU A 93 4.79 -12.98 -27.23
N GLU A 94 5.66 -13.99 -27.25
CA GLU A 94 5.55 -15.18 -28.12
C GLU A 94 4.17 -15.84 -28.00
N GLN A 95 3.63 -15.96 -26.78
CA GLN A 95 2.33 -16.60 -26.57
C GLN A 95 1.15 -15.72 -27.00
N ASN A 96 1.27 -14.40 -26.81
CA ASN A 96 0.23 -13.41 -27.09
C ASN A 96 0.88 -12.05 -27.40
N PRO A 97 1.31 -11.83 -28.65
CA PRO A 97 2.08 -10.62 -28.99
C PRO A 97 1.27 -9.35 -28.85
N TYR A 98 0.02 -9.35 -29.31
CA TYR A 98 -0.87 -8.18 -29.30
C TYR A 98 -2.32 -8.61 -29.11
N PHE A 99 -3.16 -7.68 -28.69
CA PHE A 99 -4.59 -7.89 -28.44
C PHE A 99 -5.50 -6.98 -29.27
N ALA A 100 -4.93 -5.93 -29.89
CA ALA A 100 -5.69 -4.99 -30.69
C ALA A 100 -4.92 -4.50 -31.92
N ARG A 101 -5.65 -4.12 -32.94
CA ARG A 101 -5.19 -3.40 -34.13
C ARG A 101 -6.06 -2.17 -34.31
N ILE A 102 -5.44 -1.05 -34.69
CA ILE A 102 -6.11 0.18 -35.10
C ILE A 102 -5.56 0.60 -36.45
N ASP A 103 -6.47 0.95 -37.37
CA ASP A 103 -6.13 1.67 -38.59
C ASP A 103 -6.70 3.09 -38.45
N PHE A 104 -5.86 4.08 -38.62
CA PHE A 104 -6.24 5.49 -38.45
C PHE A 104 -5.52 6.36 -39.45
N ARG A 105 -6.02 7.59 -39.60
CA ARG A 105 -5.43 8.63 -40.48
C ARG A 105 -5.12 9.86 -39.66
N GLU A 106 -3.88 10.36 -39.76
CA GLU A 106 -3.49 11.62 -39.16
C GLU A 106 -3.76 12.79 -40.13
N GLY A 107 -4.53 13.79 -39.69
CA GLY A 107 -4.75 15.06 -40.38
C GLY A 107 -5.05 14.90 -41.87
N ASP A 108 -4.22 15.57 -42.72
CA ASP A 108 -4.35 15.58 -44.19
C ASP A 108 -3.56 14.43 -44.87
N GLU A 109 -3.06 13.44 -44.14
CA GLU A 109 -2.33 12.34 -44.75
C GLU A 109 -3.22 11.47 -45.65
N LYS A 110 -2.61 11.02 -46.79
CA LYS A 110 -3.33 10.22 -47.80
C LYS A 110 -3.36 8.70 -47.49
N ARG A 111 -2.56 8.28 -46.53
CA ARG A 111 -2.42 6.85 -46.18
C ARG A 111 -2.93 6.61 -44.78
N ASP A 112 -3.60 5.47 -44.60
CA ASP A 112 -3.97 4.99 -43.29
C ASP A 112 -2.74 4.33 -42.66
N GLU A 113 -2.49 4.61 -41.38
CA GLU A 113 -1.51 3.93 -40.57
C GLU A 113 -2.16 2.77 -39.82
N THR A 114 -1.41 1.66 -39.69
CA THR A 114 -1.83 0.48 -38.94
C THR A 114 -0.89 0.25 -37.77
N ILE A 115 -1.42 0.16 -36.55
CA ILE A 115 -0.68 -0.21 -35.37
C ILE A 115 -1.29 -1.43 -34.67
N TYR A 116 -0.42 -2.28 -34.13
CA TYR A 116 -0.80 -3.39 -33.25
C TYR A 116 -0.39 -3.09 -31.83
N ILE A 117 -1.30 -3.31 -30.88
CA ILE A 117 -1.13 -2.95 -29.47
C ILE A 117 -1.01 -4.21 -28.63
N GLY A 118 0.07 -4.30 -27.84
CA GLY A 118 0.36 -5.43 -26.96
C GLY A 118 0.79 -5.02 -25.56
N MET A 119 1.21 -6.02 -24.78
CA MET A 119 1.67 -5.81 -23.39
C MET A 119 3.04 -5.15 -23.30
N ALA A 120 3.82 -5.16 -24.36
CA ALA A 120 5.10 -4.49 -24.47
C ALA A 120 5.38 -4.15 -25.93
N SER A 121 6.26 -3.15 -26.17
CA SER A 121 6.71 -2.83 -27.54
C SER A 121 7.66 -3.89 -28.06
N PHE A 122 7.57 -4.14 -29.38
CA PHE A 122 8.52 -4.96 -30.09
C PHE A 122 8.86 -4.33 -31.44
N THR A 123 10.17 -4.27 -31.76
CA THR A 123 10.71 -3.73 -33.03
C THR A 123 11.59 -4.78 -33.69
N ASP A 124 11.49 -4.94 -35.01
CA ASP A 124 12.38 -5.77 -35.82
C ASP A 124 13.69 -5.03 -36.17
N ARG A 125 13.61 -3.73 -36.31
CA ARG A 125 14.70 -2.81 -36.62
C ARG A 125 14.46 -1.45 -35.95
N PRO A 126 15.48 -0.58 -35.83
CA PRO A 126 15.28 0.75 -35.26
C PRO A 126 14.12 1.50 -35.91
N ASP A 127 13.26 2.10 -35.06
CA ASP A 127 12.11 2.91 -35.45
C ASP A 127 10.99 2.17 -36.22
N HIS A 128 11.04 0.84 -36.35
CA HIS A 128 9.98 0.05 -36.96
C HIS A 128 9.31 -0.84 -35.91
N TYR A 129 8.18 -0.36 -35.39
CA TYR A 129 7.41 -1.04 -34.36
C TYR A 129 6.45 -2.03 -35.00
N LEU A 130 6.63 -3.32 -34.70
CA LEU A 130 5.66 -4.37 -35.01
C LEU A 130 4.56 -4.46 -33.95
N ILE A 131 4.89 -4.10 -32.69
CA ILE A 131 3.95 -4.05 -31.58
C ILE A 131 4.22 -2.77 -30.77
N TYR A 132 3.18 -2.02 -30.50
CA TYR A 132 3.21 -0.87 -29.59
C TYR A 132 2.78 -1.29 -28.17
N ASP A 133 3.52 -0.82 -27.17
CA ASP A 133 3.12 -0.99 -25.78
C ASP A 133 1.80 -0.26 -25.52
N TRP A 134 0.87 -0.89 -24.78
CA TRP A 134 -0.41 -0.30 -24.43
C TRP A 134 -0.28 1.03 -23.67
N ARG A 135 0.86 1.26 -22.99
CA ARG A 135 1.19 2.48 -22.25
C ARG A 135 1.67 3.62 -23.13
N ALA A 136 2.09 3.35 -24.34
CA ALA A 136 2.55 4.37 -25.27
C ALA A 136 1.46 5.42 -25.54
N PRO A 137 1.82 6.71 -25.80
CA PRO A 137 0.84 7.76 -26.09
C PRO A 137 -0.13 7.39 -27.21
N ILE A 138 0.39 6.87 -28.34
CA ILE A 138 -0.40 6.47 -29.50
C ILE A 138 -1.42 5.36 -29.20
N SER A 139 -1.09 4.46 -28.28
CA SER A 139 -1.99 3.37 -27.87
C SER A 139 -3.23 3.88 -27.14
N SER A 140 -3.24 5.15 -26.66
CA SER A 140 -4.42 5.72 -26.02
C SER A 140 -5.58 5.95 -26.99
N ILE A 141 -5.34 6.02 -28.29
CA ILE A 141 -6.37 6.07 -29.34
C ILE A 141 -7.36 4.90 -29.16
N TYR A 142 -6.83 3.70 -28.86
CA TYR A 142 -7.64 2.51 -28.62
C TYR A 142 -8.63 2.66 -27.45
N TYR A 143 -8.23 3.36 -26.39
CA TYR A 143 -9.01 3.49 -25.15
C TYR A 143 -9.90 4.74 -25.10
N ASN A 144 -9.58 5.79 -25.87
CA ASN A 144 -10.22 7.10 -25.78
C ASN A 144 -11.52 7.22 -26.60
N GLY A 145 -11.64 6.45 -27.69
CA GLY A 145 -12.78 6.58 -28.59
C GLY A 145 -13.09 5.32 -29.39
N GLY A 146 -14.20 5.35 -30.10
CA GLY A 146 -14.60 4.35 -31.12
C GLY A 146 -14.02 4.65 -32.48
N ILE A 147 -14.81 4.41 -33.55
CA ILE A 147 -14.52 4.81 -34.92
C ILE A 147 -14.83 6.31 -35.12
N GLY A 148 -14.06 7.00 -35.93
CA GLY A 148 -14.14 8.44 -36.20
C GLY A 148 -13.06 9.24 -35.48
N ASP A 149 -13.33 10.54 -35.24
CA ASP A 149 -12.35 11.45 -34.64
C ASP A 149 -12.03 11.10 -33.16
N VAL A 150 -10.78 10.82 -32.87
CA VAL A 150 -10.26 10.50 -31.53
C VAL A 150 -9.06 11.35 -31.24
N SER A 151 -9.08 12.07 -30.09
CA SER A 151 -7.94 12.85 -29.63
C SER A 151 -7.09 12.08 -28.61
N TYR A 152 -5.78 12.30 -28.66
CA TYR A 152 -4.82 11.76 -27.70
C TYR A 152 -3.68 12.73 -27.43
N MET A 153 -3.08 12.63 -26.23
CA MET A 153 -1.98 13.52 -25.82
C MET A 153 -0.65 12.96 -26.28
N THR A 154 0.15 13.81 -26.95
CA THR A 154 1.55 13.54 -27.28
C THR A 154 2.47 14.49 -26.51
N PRO A 155 3.80 14.29 -26.50
CA PRO A 155 4.73 15.27 -25.94
C PRO A 155 4.61 16.67 -26.55
N ASP A 156 4.18 16.77 -27.82
CA ASP A 156 4.02 18.04 -28.55
C ASP A 156 2.63 18.66 -28.41
N GLY A 157 1.71 18.01 -27.68
CA GLY A 157 0.35 18.47 -27.42
C GLY A 157 -0.74 17.49 -27.84
N GLU A 158 -1.98 17.93 -27.79
CA GLU A 158 -3.14 17.13 -28.19
C GLU A 158 -3.20 16.97 -29.70
N GLN A 159 -3.31 15.73 -30.17
CA GLN A 159 -3.49 15.40 -31.60
C GLN A 159 -4.80 14.66 -31.79
N THR A 160 -5.45 14.91 -32.96
CA THR A 160 -6.70 14.24 -33.34
C THR A 160 -6.46 13.43 -34.60
N VAL A 161 -6.94 12.18 -34.57
CA VAL A 161 -6.85 11.22 -35.67
C VAL A 161 -8.23 10.67 -36.01
N ASP A 162 -8.43 10.30 -37.27
CA ASP A 162 -9.67 9.67 -37.75
C ASP A 162 -9.47 8.13 -37.78
N VAL A 163 -10.05 7.44 -36.81
CA VAL A 163 -9.98 5.98 -36.65
C VAL A 163 -10.92 5.31 -37.64
N LYS A 164 -10.36 4.48 -38.55
CA LYS A 164 -11.08 3.76 -39.62
C LYS A 164 -11.43 2.33 -39.25
N LEU A 165 -10.56 1.66 -38.51
CA LEU A 165 -10.76 0.29 -38.06
C LEU A 165 -10.28 0.15 -36.63
N LYS A 166 -11.05 -0.61 -35.85
CA LYS A 166 -10.70 -1.03 -34.52
C LYS A 166 -11.01 -2.52 -34.37
N ARG A 167 -9.96 -3.32 -34.26
CA ARG A 167 -10.04 -4.79 -34.26
C ARG A 167 -9.42 -5.35 -32.98
N GLN A 168 -10.10 -6.30 -32.39
CA GLN A 168 -9.67 -7.01 -31.18
C GLN A 168 -9.36 -8.47 -31.50
N PHE A 169 -8.34 -9.03 -30.80
CA PHE A 169 -7.89 -10.38 -30.99
C PHE A 169 -7.91 -11.15 -29.66
N GLN A 170 -8.39 -12.38 -29.72
CA GLN A 170 -8.12 -13.37 -28.71
C GLN A 170 -7.08 -14.34 -29.27
N ILE A 171 -5.83 -14.24 -28.73
CA ILE A 171 -4.71 -15.06 -29.15
C ILE A 171 -4.32 -15.98 -28.00
N GLU A 172 -4.20 -17.27 -28.27
CA GLU A 172 -3.76 -18.29 -27.33
C GLU A 172 -2.72 -19.19 -27.99
N ASN A 173 -1.57 -19.34 -27.35
CA ASN A 173 -0.46 -20.16 -27.85
C ASN A 173 -0.14 -19.87 -29.32
N SER A 174 0.07 -18.61 -29.66
CA SER A 174 0.43 -18.13 -31.00
C SER A 174 -0.63 -18.40 -32.09
N LYS A 175 -1.91 -18.59 -31.68
CA LYS A 175 -3.02 -18.80 -32.62
C LYS A 175 -4.18 -17.88 -32.31
N ILE A 176 -4.70 -17.24 -33.33
CA ILE A 176 -5.90 -16.41 -33.24
C ILE A 176 -7.12 -17.32 -33.05
N LYS A 177 -7.74 -17.24 -31.87
CA LYS A 177 -9.01 -17.91 -31.58
C LYS A 177 -10.16 -17.15 -32.20
N THR A 178 -10.24 -15.85 -31.88
CA THR A 178 -11.36 -15.01 -32.30
C THR A 178 -10.85 -13.63 -32.72
N VAL A 179 -11.53 -13.02 -33.70
CA VAL A 179 -11.31 -11.67 -34.21
C VAL A 179 -12.63 -10.93 -34.17
N PHE A 180 -12.63 -9.72 -33.60
CA PHE A 180 -13.81 -8.86 -33.52
C PHE A 180 -13.47 -7.47 -34.04
N ASP A 181 -14.29 -6.96 -34.97
CA ASP A 181 -14.29 -5.55 -35.32
C ASP A 181 -15.32 -4.84 -34.42
N THR A 182 -14.92 -3.75 -33.77
CA THR A 182 -15.76 -3.04 -32.82
C THR A 182 -15.84 -1.57 -33.17
N GLU A 183 -17.03 -1.00 -33.04
CA GLU A 183 -17.27 0.43 -33.17
C GLU A 183 -17.15 1.16 -31.82
N GLU A 184 -17.20 0.41 -30.72
CA GLU A 184 -17.15 0.94 -29.36
C GLU A 184 -15.73 0.95 -28.77
N VAL A 185 -15.58 1.60 -27.63
CA VAL A 185 -14.27 1.70 -26.93
C VAL A 185 -13.72 0.33 -26.55
N VAL A 186 -14.56 -0.55 -25.99
CA VAL A 186 -14.23 -1.97 -25.74
C VAL A 186 -15.50 -2.78 -25.97
N GLY A 187 -15.43 -3.85 -26.77
CA GLY A 187 -16.60 -4.70 -27.02
C GLY A 187 -17.04 -5.46 -25.76
N ASP A 188 -18.33 -5.36 -25.42
CA ASP A 188 -18.92 -6.04 -24.26
C ASP A 188 -18.69 -7.55 -24.27
N GLN A 189 -18.62 -8.18 -25.48
CA GLN A 189 -18.40 -9.61 -25.63
C GLN A 189 -17.02 -10.06 -25.09
N MET A 190 -15.96 -9.30 -25.37
CA MET A 190 -14.63 -9.64 -24.89
C MET A 190 -14.50 -9.46 -23.36
N LEU A 191 -15.20 -8.47 -22.82
CA LEU A 191 -15.30 -8.26 -21.39
C LEU A 191 -16.09 -9.39 -20.72
N LEU A 192 -17.19 -9.86 -21.32
CA LEU A 192 -17.96 -11.03 -20.86
C LEU A 192 -17.11 -12.30 -20.86
N ASP A 193 -16.37 -12.55 -21.93
CA ASP A 193 -15.48 -13.72 -22.03
C ASP A 193 -14.34 -13.65 -21.00
N ALA A 194 -13.80 -12.45 -20.75
CA ALA A 194 -12.77 -12.24 -19.75
C ALA A 194 -13.27 -12.45 -18.32
N LEU A 195 -14.52 -12.06 -18.03
CA LEU A 195 -15.15 -12.19 -16.72
C LEU A 195 -15.73 -13.60 -16.49
N SER A 196 -16.06 -14.35 -17.55
CA SER A 196 -16.63 -15.71 -17.48
C SER A 196 -15.56 -16.81 -17.37
N ASN A 197 -14.34 -16.57 -17.87
CA ASN A 197 -13.25 -17.55 -17.81
C ASN A 197 -12.62 -17.64 -16.42
N ARG A 198 -12.59 -18.85 -15.85
CA ARG A 198 -12.10 -19.16 -14.50
C ARG A 198 -10.59 -18.87 -14.34
N SER A 199 -10.28 -18.14 -13.31
CA SER A 199 -9.05 -17.97 -12.52
C SER A 199 -7.64 -17.81 -13.13
N ASP A 200 -7.24 -18.40 -14.24
CA ASP A 200 -5.83 -18.35 -14.69
C ASP A 200 -5.50 -17.26 -15.72
N THR A 201 -6.50 -16.58 -16.26
CA THR A 201 -6.35 -15.54 -17.30
C THR A 201 -6.59 -14.11 -16.80
N LYS A 202 -6.67 -13.92 -15.48
CA LYS A 202 -7.15 -12.68 -14.81
C LYS A 202 -6.48 -11.39 -15.26
N MET A 203 -5.22 -11.41 -15.69
CA MET A 203 -4.45 -10.20 -15.95
C MET A 203 -4.36 -9.80 -17.43
N LYS A 204 -4.33 -10.76 -18.34
CA LYS A 204 -4.31 -10.44 -19.77
C LYS A 204 -5.58 -9.70 -20.20
N SER A 205 -6.72 -10.08 -19.60
CA SER A 205 -8.00 -9.44 -19.83
C SER A 205 -8.07 -8.01 -19.26
N ILE A 206 -7.36 -7.69 -18.18
CA ILE A 206 -7.44 -6.38 -17.51
C ILE A 206 -6.97 -5.25 -18.43
N VAL A 207 -5.89 -5.43 -19.19
CA VAL A 207 -5.38 -4.39 -20.10
C VAL A 207 -6.23 -4.27 -21.37
N THR A 208 -6.79 -5.37 -21.84
CA THR A 208 -7.63 -5.38 -23.06
C THR A 208 -8.99 -4.73 -22.84
N THR A 209 -9.44 -4.67 -21.58
CA THR A 209 -10.78 -4.20 -21.18
C THR A 209 -10.78 -2.86 -20.47
N ILE A 210 -9.67 -2.09 -20.53
CA ILE A 210 -9.61 -0.74 -19.95
C ILE A 210 -10.69 0.15 -20.57
N GLN A 211 -11.58 0.66 -19.74
CA GLN A 211 -12.61 1.59 -20.14
C GLN A 211 -12.06 3.02 -20.26
N LYS A 212 -12.79 3.89 -20.97
CA LYS A 212 -12.38 5.29 -21.17
C LYS A 212 -12.12 6.04 -19.87
N GLU A 213 -13.00 5.87 -18.88
CA GLU A 213 -12.87 6.49 -17.55
C GLU A 213 -11.63 5.96 -16.81
N GLN A 214 -11.36 4.67 -16.91
CA GLN A 214 -10.15 4.07 -16.34
C GLN A 214 -8.89 4.59 -17.03
N ASN A 215 -8.91 4.75 -18.37
CA ASN A 215 -7.78 5.29 -19.11
C ASN A 215 -7.44 6.73 -18.68
N GLN A 216 -8.45 7.54 -18.36
CA GLN A 216 -8.25 8.88 -17.80
C GLN A 216 -7.55 8.84 -16.43
N ILE A 217 -7.87 7.86 -15.58
CA ILE A 217 -7.22 7.66 -14.29
C ILE A 217 -5.77 7.23 -14.48
N ILE A 218 -5.54 6.25 -15.38
CA ILE A 218 -4.23 5.65 -15.64
C ILE A 218 -3.24 6.70 -16.11
N ARG A 219 -3.67 7.56 -17.04
CA ARG A 219 -2.79 8.53 -17.74
C ARG A 219 -2.75 9.92 -17.13
N ASP A 220 -3.44 10.17 -16.03
CA ASP A 220 -3.34 11.46 -15.33
C ASP A 220 -1.93 11.65 -14.74
N THR A 221 -1.21 12.68 -15.22
CA THR A 221 0.13 13.05 -14.76
C THR A 221 0.19 14.40 -14.08
N ASP A 222 -0.91 15.16 -14.06
CA ASP A 222 -0.93 16.58 -13.69
C ASP A 222 -1.47 16.82 -12.28
N SER A 223 -2.31 15.90 -11.79
CA SER A 223 -2.96 16.05 -10.49
C SER A 223 -2.00 15.77 -9.32
N ASP A 224 -2.04 16.63 -8.29
CA ASP A 224 -1.43 16.37 -7.00
C ASP A 224 -2.33 15.47 -6.13
N LEU A 225 -3.65 15.58 -6.33
CA LEU A 225 -4.66 14.70 -5.78
C LEU A 225 -5.56 14.18 -6.89
N LEU A 226 -5.53 12.88 -7.13
CA LEU A 226 -6.49 12.16 -7.95
C LEU A 226 -7.40 11.34 -7.02
N PHE A 227 -8.68 11.68 -6.96
CA PHE A 227 -9.67 10.93 -6.21
C PHE A 227 -10.52 10.08 -7.16
N VAL A 228 -10.48 8.77 -6.98
CA VAL A 228 -11.24 7.80 -7.78
C VAL A 228 -12.38 7.25 -6.93
N GLN A 229 -13.58 7.76 -7.20
CA GLN A 229 -14.79 7.26 -6.60
C GLN A 229 -15.40 6.18 -7.49
N GLY A 230 -15.75 5.03 -6.94
CA GLY A 230 -16.42 4.00 -7.72
C GLY A 230 -17.14 3.00 -6.83
N SER A 231 -18.21 2.42 -7.36
CA SER A 231 -18.96 1.33 -6.70
C SER A 231 -18.08 0.08 -6.52
N ALA A 232 -18.55 -0.86 -5.72
CA ALA A 232 -17.96 -2.19 -5.65
C ALA A 232 -17.87 -2.80 -7.06
N GLY A 233 -16.70 -3.38 -7.38
CA GLY A 233 -16.51 -4.04 -8.67
C GLY A 233 -16.33 -3.14 -9.88
N SER A 234 -16.19 -1.81 -9.73
CA SER A 234 -15.95 -0.88 -10.85
C SER A 234 -14.51 -0.91 -11.41
N GLY A 235 -13.64 -1.78 -10.90
CA GLY A 235 -12.27 -1.93 -11.38
C GLY A 235 -11.29 -0.88 -10.84
N LYS A 236 -11.60 -0.17 -9.75
CA LYS A 236 -10.73 0.84 -9.12
C LYS A 236 -9.30 0.34 -8.91
N THR A 237 -9.16 -0.79 -8.25
CA THR A 237 -7.86 -1.37 -7.92
C THR A 237 -7.07 -1.75 -9.17
N ALA A 238 -7.73 -2.34 -10.18
CA ALA A 238 -7.11 -2.67 -11.46
C ALA A 238 -6.57 -1.39 -12.13
N ALA A 239 -7.39 -0.32 -12.20
CA ALA A 239 -6.99 0.96 -12.77
C ALA A 239 -5.77 1.56 -12.05
N VAL A 240 -5.66 1.39 -10.73
CA VAL A 240 -4.48 1.86 -9.97
C VAL A 240 -3.24 1.06 -10.30
N LEU A 241 -3.31 -0.26 -10.39
CA LEU A 241 -2.15 -1.08 -10.73
C LEU A 241 -1.66 -0.77 -12.16
N GLN A 242 -2.60 -0.58 -13.08
CA GLN A 242 -2.31 -0.11 -14.43
C GLN A 242 -1.68 1.29 -14.42
N ARG A 243 -2.19 2.21 -13.56
CA ARG A 243 -1.61 3.54 -13.37
C ARG A 243 -0.18 3.45 -12.84
N VAL A 244 0.10 2.61 -11.86
CA VAL A 244 1.47 2.39 -11.36
C VAL A 244 2.38 1.91 -12.48
N ALA A 245 1.93 0.91 -13.28
CA ALA A 245 2.68 0.41 -14.42
C ALA A 245 2.89 1.50 -15.48
N PHE A 246 1.88 2.33 -15.75
CA PHE A 246 1.99 3.48 -16.66
C PHE A 246 3.00 4.53 -16.16
N LEU A 247 2.94 4.91 -14.88
CA LEU A 247 3.86 5.90 -14.32
C LEU A 247 5.32 5.42 -14.34
N LEU A 248 5.57 4.14 -14.01
CA LEU A 248 6.90 3.54 -14.11
C LEU A 248 7.41 3.49 -15.55
N TYR A 249 6.52 3.25 -16.52
CA TYR A 249 6.84 3.31 -17.94
C TYR A 249 7.14 4.74 -18.40
N GLN A 250 6.23 5.69 -18.09
CA GLN A 250 6.32 7.09 -18.54
C GLN A 250 7.55 7.81 -17.99
N TYR A 251 7.93 7.53 -16.74
CA TYR A 251 9.05 8.17 -16.06
C TYR A 251 10.27 7.26 -15.93
N ARG A 252 10.48 6.35 -16.88
CA ARG A 252 11.66 5.47 -16.90
C ARG A 252 12.95 6.23 -16.71
N GLY A 253 13.82 5.74 -15.83
CA GLY A 253 15.09 6.40 -15.47
C GLY A 253 14.97 7.46 -14.37
N ASN A 254 13.77 7.98 -14.10
CA ASN A 254 13.52 9.02 -13.09
C ASN A 254 12.63 8.56 -11.93
N LEU A 255 11.83 7.52 -12.14
CA LEU A 255 10.94 6.94 -11.12
C LEU A 255 11.22 5.46 -10.97
N HIS A 256 11.39 5.02 -9.74
CA HIS A 256 11.60 3.62 -9.36
C HIS A 256 10.44 3.12 -8.49
N SER A 257 10.17 1.82 -8.52
CA SER A 257 9.10 1.18 -7.73
C SER A 257 9.22 1.46 -6.23
N GLY A 258 10.44 1.58 -5.69
CA GLY A 258 10.68 1.98 -4.29
C GLY A 258 10.27 3.42 -3.93
N GLN A 259 9.96 4.27 -4.93
CA GLN A 259 9.47 5.64 -4.73
C GLN A 259 7.94 5.73 -4.81
N ILE A 260 7.27 4.59 -4.96
CA ILE A 260 5.83 4.43 -4.98
C ILE A 260 5.41 3.61 -3.77
N ILE A 261 4.44 4.11 -3.03
CA ILE A 261 3.87 3.39 -1.89
C ILE A 261 2.36 3.21 -2.07
N LEU A 262 1.88 2.00 -1.79
CA LEU A 262 0.47 1.68 -1.72
C LEU A 262 0.07 1.33 -0.29
N PHE A 263 -0.86 2.07 0.24
CA PHE A 263 -1.56 1.74 1.47
C PHE A 263 -2.80 0.89 1.12
N SER A 264 -2.77 -0.36 1.51
CA SER A 264 -3.83 -1.35 1.26
C SER A 264 -4.73 -1.54 2.50
N PRO A 265 -5.95 -2.05 2.31
CA PRO A 265 -6.85 -2.29 3.44
C PRO A 265 -6.38 -3.41 4.37
N ASN A 266 -5.75 -4.46 3.82
CA ASN A 266 -5.25 -5.60 4.58
C ASN A 266 -4.09 -6.31 3.86
N GLN A 267 -3.40 -7.21 4.56
CA GLN A 267 -2.23 -7.95 4.03
C GLN A 267 -2.62 -8.98 2.95
N LEU A 268 -3.79 -9.58 3.04
CA LEU A 268 -4.26 -10.55 2.05
C LEU A 268 -4.36 -9.94 0.65
N PHE A 269 -4.74 -8.66 0.60
CA PHE A 269 -4.80 -7.89 -0.62
C PHE A 269 -3.41 -7.61 -1.23
N ASN A 270 -2.39 -7.44 -0.40
CA ASN A 270 -1.01 -7.25 -0.87
C ASN A 270 -0.48 -8.49 -1.60
N ASP A 271 -0.82 -9.70 -1.14
CA ASP A 271 -0.39 -10.94 -1.79
C ASP A 271 -0.95 -11.05 -3.22
N TYR A 272 -2.18 -10.57 -3.44
CA TYR A 272 -2.78 -10.47 -4.77
C TYR A 272 -2.02 -9.48 -5.65
N ILE A 273 -1.76 -8.27 -5.17
CA ILE A 273 -1.08 -7.21 -5.93
C ILE A 273 0.34 -7.62 -6.32
N ASN A 274 1.06 -8.34 -5.46
CA ASN A 274 2.42 -8.79 -5.72
C ASN A 274 2.56 -9.69 -6.96
N GLN A 275 1.47 -10.30 -7.41
CA GLN A 275 1.45 -11.11 -8.62
C GLN A 275 1.16 -10.26 -9.87
N VAL A 276 0.42 -9.16 -9.73
CA VAL A 276 -0.12 -8.35 -10.82
C VAL A 276 0.93 -7.50 -11.53
N LEU A 277 1.72 -6.71 -10.78
CA LEU A 277 2.71 -5.80 -11.37
C LEU A 277 3.79 -6.51 -12.20
N PRO A 278 4.32 -7.68 -11.77
CA PRO A 278 5.24 -8.45 -12.60
C PRO A 278 4.62 -8.96 -13.92
N GLU A 279 3.31 -9.22 -13.93
CA GLU A 279 2.60 -9.58 -15.17
C GLU A 279 2.49 -8.38 -16.12
N LEU A 280 2.35 -7.15 -15.59
CA LEU A 280 2.40 -5.92 -16.36
C LEU A 280 3.82 -5.49 -16.76
N GLY A 281 4.84 -6.31 -16.45
CA GLY A 281 6.24 -6.06 -16.83
C GLY A 281 7.01 -5.15 -15.87
N GLU A 282 6.47 -4.83 -14.70
CA GLU A 282 7.08 -3.89 -13.76
C GLU A 282 7.46 -4.55 -12.42
N GLN A 283 8.33 -3.89 -11.66
CA GLN A 283 8.71 -4.34 -10.33
C GLN A 283 7.66 -3.94 -9.29
N ASN A 284 7.50 -4.76 -8.25
CA ASN A 284 6.59 -4.47 -7.16
C ASN A 284 7.00 -3.19 -6.41
N MET A 285 6.00 -2.35 -6.14
CA MET A 285 6.11 -1.16 -5.30
C MET A 285 6.12 -1.52 -3.82
N VAL A 286 6.39 -0.53 -2.97
CA VAL A 286 6.26 -0.67 -1.51
C VAL A 286 4.77 -0.78 -1.15
N GLN A 287 4.40 -1.83 -0.43
CA GLN A 287 3.02 -2.08 0.00
C GLN A 287 2.96 -2.29 1.50
N MET A 288 1.99 -1.66 2.15
CA MET A 288 1.76 -1.82 3.58
C MET A 288 0.35 -1.36 3.98
N THR A 289 -0.14 -1.85 5.10
CA THR A 289 -1.32 -1.28 5.75
C THR A 289 -0.93 -0.07 6.61
N PHE A 290 -1.88 0.80 6.92
CA PHE A 290 -1.62 1.91 7.86
C PHE A 290 -1.26 1.40 9.26
N TYR A 291 -1.77 0.24 9.65
CA TYR A 291 -1.38 -0.47 10.87
C TYR A 291 0.11 -0.83 10.86
N GLN A 292 0.59 -1.45 9.77
CA GLN A 292 2.01 -1.82 9.63
C GLN A 292 2.91 -0.57 9.64
N TYR A 293 2.51 0.49 8.94
CA TYR A 293 3.22 1.77 8.95
C TYR A 293 3.36 2.31 10.38
N SER A 294 2.24 2.34 11.13
CA SER A 294 2.22 2.81 12.51
C SER A 294 3.07 1.92 13.44
N SER A 295 2.98 0.60 13.28
CA SER A 295 3.74 -0.37 14.09
C SER A 295 5.25 -0.29 13.83
N HIS A 296 5.68 -0.10 12.58
CA HIS A 296 7.10 0.14 12.25
C HIS A 296 7.64 1.44 12.88
N ARG A 297 6.77 2.45 12.98
CA ARG A 297 7.14 3.74 13.62
C ARG A 297 7.17 3.66 15.14
N LEU A 298 6.47 2.70 15.75
CA LEU A 298 6.32 2.49 17.20
C LEU A 298 6.76 1.08 17.62
N PRO A 299 8.03 0.69 17.46
CA PRO A 299 8.48 -0.70 17.69
C PRO A 299 8.37 -1.16 19.15
N SER A 300 8.21 -0.23 20.10
CA SER A 300 8.06 -0.52 21.55
C SER A 300 6.61 -0.46 22.04
N VAL A 301 5.65 -0.19 21.13
CA VAL A 301 4.22 -0.06 21.48
C VAL A 301 3.42 -0.94 20.53
N GLN A 302 2.55 -1.75 21.10
CA GLN A 302 1.59 -2.55 20.34
C GLN A 302 0.39 -1.66 19.96
N VAL A 303 0.14 -1.53 18.66
CA VAL A 303 -1.05 -0.87 18.14
C VAL A 303 -2.21 -1.86 18.14
N GLU A 304 -3.43 -1.42 18.39
CA GLU A 304 -4.64 -2.25 18.34
C GLU A 304 -4.80 -2.95 16.97
N THR A 305 -5.31 -4.16 16.99
CA THR A 305 -5.60 -4.95 15.79
C THR A 305 -6.90 -4.52 15.13
N LEU A 306 -7.12 -4.90 13.86
CA LEU A 306 -8.40 -4.66 13.15
C LEU A 306 -9.59 -5.25 13.90
N SER A 307 -9.44 -6.43 14.51
CA SER A 307 -10.50 -7.08 15.30
C SER A 307 -10.87 -6.26 16.54
N GLU A 308 -9.88 -5.75 17.26
CA GLU A 308 -10.10 -4.90 18.44
C GLU A 308 -10.76 -3.60 18.03
N ARG A 309 -10.26 -2.95 16.98
CA ARG A 309 -10.82 -1.73 16.42
C ARG A 309 -12.28 -1.90 15.99
N PHE A 310 -12.60 -2.99 15.29
CA PHE A 310 -13.98 -3.27 14.88
C PHE A 310 -14.91 -3.47 16.07
N THR A 311 -14.44 -4.18 17.12
CA THR A 311 -15.22 -4.42 18.33
C THR A 311 -15.48 -3.12 19.12
N GLU A 312 -14.47 -2.22 19.21
CA GLU A 312 -14.61 -0.93 19.88
C GLU A 312 -15.61 -0.01 19.14
N GLN A 313 -15.70 -0.07 17.81
CA GLN A 313 -16.64 0.73 17.03
C GLN A 313 -18.11 0.33 17.20
N LEU A 314 -18.39 -0.83 17.74
CA LEU A 314 -19.76 -1.21 18.12
C LEU A 314 -20.25 -0.43 19.36
N ASP A 315 -19.35 0.22 20.12
CA ASP A 315 -19.69 1.12 21.24
C ASP A 315 -19.80 2.57 20.72
N LYS A 316 -21.01 3.13 20.74
CA LYS A 316 -21.30 4.50 20.31
C LYS A 316 -20.48 5.58 21.05
N THR A 317 -20.06 5.31 22.29
CA THR A 317 -19.23 6.24 23.07
C THR A 317 -17.77 6.20 22.62
N ALA A 318 -17.21 5.00 22.47
CA ALA A 318 -15.87 4.81 21.93
C ALA A 318 -15.75 5.36 20.50
N GLN A 319 -16.80 5.19 19.69
CA GLN A 319 -16.88 5.74 18.35
C GLN A 319 -16.76 7.27 18.33
N LYS A 320 -17.54 8.01 19.15
CA LYS A 320 -17.43 9.48 19.22
C LYS A 320 -16.02 9.94 19.59
N LEU A 321 -15.36 9.27 20.52
CA LEU A 321 -13.99 9.57 20.91
C LEU A 321 -12.99 9.33 19.74
N THR A 322 -13.21 8.27 18.98
CA THR A 322 -12.42 7.96 17.79
C THR A 322 -12.65 8.98 16.68
N ASP A 323 -13.90 9.43 16.47
CA ASP A 323 -14.24 10.44 15.47
C ASP A 323 -13.56 11.79 15.75
N VAL A 324 -13.54 12.23 17.03
CA VAL A 324 -12.80 13.45 17.42
C VAL A 324 -11.32 13.30 17.11
N LYS A 325 -10.69 12.21 17.58
CA LYS A 325 -9.25 11.97 17.35
C LYS A 325 -8.92 11.77 15.86
N GLY A 326 -9.91 11.40 15.05
CA GLY A 326 -9.84 11.26 13.60
C GLY A 326 -10.05 12.56 12.83
N SER A 327 -10.51 13.63 13.47
CA SER A 327 -10.88 14.88 12.78
C SER A 327 -9.67 15.72 12.35
N LEU A 328 -9.88 16.55 11.34
CA LEU A 328 -8.87 17.51 10.87
C LEU A 328 -8.64 18.62 11.93
N ASP A 329 -9.67 18.95 12.71
CA ASP A 329 -9.55 19.94 13.79
C ASP A 329 -8.64 19.42 14.91
N TYR A 330 -8.74 18.13 15.23
CA TYR A 330 -7.80 17.50 16.16
C TYR A 330 -6.37 17.49 15.62
N PHE A 331 -6.17 17.24 14.32
CA PHE A 331 -4.85 17.35 13.68
C PHE A 331 -4.26 18.76 13.82
N ARG A 332 -5.07 19.79 13.58
CA ARG A 332 -4.67 21.21 13.78
C ARG A 332 -4.36 21.52 15.25
N ALA A 333 -5.18 20.97 16.16
CA ALA A 333 -4.98 21.14 17.60
C ALA A 333 -3.66 20.51 18.09
N VAL A 334 -3.29 19.33 17.59
CA VAL A 334 -1.98 18.71 17.87
C VAL A 334 -0.83 19.59 17.36
N SER A 335 -0.99 20.18 16.17
CA SER A 335 0.01 21.12 15.62
C SER A 335 0.14 22.39 16.47
N ALA A 336 -0.98 22.96 16.89
CA ALA A 336 -1.00 24.14 17.76
C ALA A 336 -0.33 23.85 19.11
N TYR A 337 -0.63 22.70 19.72
CA TYR A 337 0.03 22.23 20.93
C TYR A 337 1.55 22.10 20.74
N ALA A 338 1.99 21.46 19.64
CA ALA A 338 3.42 21.29 19.38
C ALA A 338 4.14 22.64 19.23
N ASN A 339 3.52 23.62 18.60
CA ASN A 339 4.09 24.98 18.48
C ASN A 339 4.27 25.68 19.83
N HIS A 340 3.37 25.38 20.81
CA HIS A 340 3.49 25.90 22.16
C HIS A 340 4.73 25.39 22.91
N LEU A 341 5.19 24.17 22.60
CA LEU A 341 6.35 23.53 23.24
C LEU A 341 7.68 24.27 23.03
N ASN A 342 7.75 25.20 22.10
CA ASN A 342 8.90 26.11 21.99
C ASN A 342 9.07 27.02 23.20
N LYS A 343 7.97 27.36 23.90
CA LYS A 343 7.94 28.34 25.01
C LYS A 343 7.94 27.65 26.36
N GLU A 344 7.12 26.61 26.52
CA GLU A 344 6.93 25.95 27.82
C GLU A 344 6.42 24.52 27.63
N ASP A 345 6.27 23.77 28.69
CA ASP A 345 5.61 22.45 28.78
C ASP A 345 6.31 21.27 28.13
N MET A 346 7.54 21.43 27.61
CA MET A 346 8.32 20.29 27.16
C MET A 346 8.70 19.37 28.33
N ARG A 347 8.47 18.06 28.17
CA ARG A 347 8.70 17.03 29.20
C ARG A 347 10.01 16.30 28.96
N PHE A 348 10.90 16.32 29.92
CA PHE A 348 12.23 15.69 29.86
C PHE A 348 12.35 14.53 30.83
N ARG A 349 13.35 13.68 30.63
CA ARG A 349 13.76 12.58 31.52
C ARG A 349 15.20 12.79 31.94
N ASN A 350 15.52 12.32 33.16
CA ASN A 350 16.91 12.25 33.61
C ASN A 350 17.70 11.28 32.70
N LEU A 351 18.94 11.68 32.35
CA LEU A 351 19.89 10.74 31.75
C LEU A 351 20.64 10.04 32.88
N MET A 352 20.53 8.71 32.89
CA MET A 352 21.05 7.86 33.96
C MET A 352 22.33 7.15 33.52
N PHE A 353 23.26 6.97 34.47
CA PHE A 353 24.44 6.14 34.30
C PHE A 353 24.73 5.35 35.57
N ASN A 354 24.88 4.04 35.49
CA ASN A 354 25.12 3.11 36.62
C ASN A 354 24.16 3.29 37.82
N GLY A 355 22.90 3.64 37.56
CA GLY A 355 21.90 3.87 38.60
C GLY A 355 21.79 5.30 39.08
N ASP A 356 22.81 6.16 38.85
CA ASP A 356 22.86 7.55 39.26
C ASP A 356 22.36 8.49 38.17
N ILE A 357 21.89 9.67 38.58
CA ILE A 357 21.51 10.74 37.64
C ILE A 357 22.79 11.40 37.09
N LEU A 358 23.07 11.15 35.80
CA LEU A 358 24.21 11.76 35.12
C LEU A 358 23.92 13.19 34.68
N ILE A 359 22.75 13.43 34.06
CA ILE A 359 22.26 14.75 33.68
C ILE A 359 20.79 14.84 34.11
N PRO A 360 20.45 15.72 35.07
CA PRO A 360 19.08 15.88 35.56
C PRO A 360 18.20 16.57 34.51
N LYS A 361 16.91 16.23 34.49
CA LYS A 361 15.91 16.79 33.56
C LYS A 361 15.76 18.30 33.69
N GLU A 362 15.98 18.86 34.90
CA GLU A 362 15.98 20.30 35.17
C GLU A 362 17.10 21.01 34.37
N LYS A 363 18.30 20.40 34.33
CA LYS A 363 19.42 20.94 33.53
C LYS A 363 19.16 20.83 32.03
N ILE A 364 18.47 19.75 31.59
CA ILE A 364 18.06 19.61 30.19
C ILE A 364 17.06 20.72 29.83
N ALA A 365 16.08 20.99 30.69
CA ALA A 365 15.11 22.07 30.53
C ALA A 365 15.78 23.46 30.47
N GLU A 366 16.73 23.73 31.36
CA GLU A 366 17.51 24.98 31.36
C GLU A 366 18.22 25.19 30.01
N ILE A 367 18.87 24.15 29.48
CA ILE A 367 19.55 24.21 28.18
C ILE A 367 18.52 24.43 27.06
N TYR A 368 17.43 23.68 27.05
CA TYR A 368 16.42 23.75 26.01
C TYR A 368 15.77 25.11 25.90
N TYR A 369 15.36 25.71 27.04
CA TYR A 369 14.74 27.01 27.06
C TYR A 369 15.75 28.20 27.04
N GLY A 370 17.03 27.90 27.21
CA GLY A 370 18.10 28.90 27.12
C GLY A 370 18.43 29.36 25.70
N PHE A 371 17.94 28.68 24.68
CA PHE A 371 18.14 29.09 23.28
C PHE A 371 17.19 30.25 22.90
N ASN A 372 17.61 31.02 21.87
CA ASN A 372 16.87 32.16 21.35
C ASN A 372 15.45 31.75 20.89
N GLU A 373 14.47 32.63 21.03
CA GLU A 373 13.07 32.44 20.65
C GLU A 373 12.88 32.14 19.15
N ASN A 374 13.81 32.58 18.30
CA ASN A 374 13.78 32.31 16.83
C ASN A 374 14.10 30.87 16.46
N TYR A 375 14.57 30.04 17.41
CA TYR A 375 14.76 28.61 17.14
C TYR A 375 13.43 27.93 17.05
N ASN A 376 13.17 27.30 15.90
CA ASN A 376 12.04 26.39 15.78
C ASN A 376 12.30 25.12 16.62
N LEU A 377 11.24 24.35 16.85
CA LEU A 377 11.26 23.17 17.71
C LEU A 377 12.40 22.19 17.37
N ARG A 378 12.59 21.91 16.08
CA ARG A 378 13.64 21.01 15.59
C ARG A 378 15.04 21.54 15.90
N ASN A 379 15.32 22.80 15.55
CA ASN A 379 16.64 23.40 15.76
C ASN A 379 16.97 23.45 17.24
N ARG A 380 15.98 23.77 18.07
CA ARG A 380 16.13 23.80 19.53
C ARG A 380 16.48 22.42 20.09
N LEU A 381 15.84 21.36 19.60
CA LEU A 381 16.16 19.98 20.01
C LEU A 381 17.55 19.54 19.55
N GLU A 382 17.94 19.84 18.31
CA GLU A 382 19.28 19.47 17.82
C GLU A 382 20.37 20.23 18.60
N SER A 383 20.21 21.54 18.86
CA SER A 383 21.16 22.28 19.67
C SER A 383 21.22 21.81 21.14
N THR A 384 20.07 21.40 21.71
CA THR A 384 20.06 20.76 23.04
C THR A 384 20.84 19.45 23.02
N LYS A 385 20.67 18.61 21.99
CA LYS A 385 21.42 17.37 21.84
C LYS A 385 22.91 17.59 21.76
N GLU A 386 23.36 18.61 21.00
CA GLU A 386 24.77 18.99 20.91
C GLU A 386 25.34 19.42 22.27
N GLU A 387 24.61 20.24 23.03
CA GLU A 387 25.02 20.66 24.38
C GLU A 387 25.06 19.46 25.34
N LEU A 388 24.10 18.55 25.30
CA LEU A 388 24.12 17.30 26.08
C LEU A 388 25.35 16.45 25.76
N MET A 389 25.74 16.36 24.48
CA MET A 389 26.95 15.64 24.05
C MET A 389 28.21 16.32 24.56
N LYS A 390 28.28 17.68 24.57
CA LYS A 390 29.41 18.44 25.15
C LYS A 390 29.50 18.20 26.67
N ILE A 391 28.36 18.16 27.36
CA ILE A 391 28.31 17.87 28.81
C ILE A 391 28.79 16.43 29.06
N LEU A 392 28.32 15.45 28.25
CA LEU A 392 28.76 14.08 28.37
C LEU A 392 30.30 13.97 28.22
N ASN A 393 30.87 14.63 27.21
CA ASN A 393 32.32 14.66 26.98
C ASN A 393 33.11 15.28 28.18
N ARG A 394 32.59 16.35 28.77
CA ARG A 394 33.21 16.94 30.00
C ARG A 394 33.12 15.96 31.18
N LYS A 395 32.04 15.22 31.31
CA LYS A 395 31.85 14.23 32.38
C LYS A 395 32.77 13.02 32.26
N ILE A 396 33.35 12.72 31.06
CA ILE A 396 34.35 11.67 30.90
C ILE A 396 35.53 11.91 31.82
N HIS A 397 36.05 13.15 31.88
CA HIS A 397 37.20 13.49 32.72
C HIS A 397 36.92 13.37 34.22
N VAL A 398 35.68 13.62 34.64
CA VAL A 398 35.24 13.47 36.03
C VAL A 398 35.09 11.99 36.38
N GLU A 399 34.51 11.23 35.46
CA GLU A 399 34.22 9.80 35.66
C GLU A 399 35.50 8.97 35.72
N MET A 400 36.54 9.34 34.92
CA MET A 400 37.87 8.68 34.93
C MET A 400 38.53 8.62 36.31
N ARG A 401 38.13 9.50 37.24
CA ARG A 401 38.71 9.57 38.58
C ARG A 401 37.95 8.75 39.62
N LYS A 402 36.90 8.06 39.23
CA LYS A 402 36.08 7.26 40.12
C LYS A 402 36.65 5.86 40.33
N LYS A 403 36.44 5.31 41.54
CA LYS A 403 36.95 4.01 41.95
C LYS A 403 36.57 2.88 40.98
N TRP A 404 35.35 2.84 40.47
CA TRP A 404 34.89 1.79 39.53
C TRP A 404 35.75 1.75 38.23
N VAL A 405 36.30 2.89 37.80
CA VAL A 405 37.16 2.98 36.60
C VAL A 405 38.56 2.43 36.93
N GLU A 406 39.08 2.77 38.11
CA GLU A 406 40.35 2.22 38.62
C GLU A 406 40.28 0.70 38.72
N ASP A 407 39.21 0.17 39.36
CA ASP A 407 38.97 -1.24 39.46
C ASP A 407 38.82 -1.91 38.07
N ALA A 408 38.14 -1.24 37.14
CA ALA A 408 37.96 -1.73 35.77
C ALA A 408 39.26 -1.78 34.97
N VAL A 409 40.15 -0.78 35.12
CA VAL A 409 41.47 -0.76 34.46
C VAL A 409 42.35 -1.89 35.02
N GLN A 410 42.34 -2.13 36.34
CA GLN A 410 43.11 -3.20 36.98
C GLN A 410 42.67 -4.60 36.56
N ASN A 411 41.42 -4.78 36.19
CA ASN A 411 40.81 -6.06 35.78
C ASN A 411 40.82 -6.30 34.26
N LEU A 412 41.45 -5.42 33.45
CA LEU A 412 41.55 -5.63 32.00
C LEU A 412 42.46 -6.83 31.66
N SER A 413 41.98 -7.66 30.73
CA SER A 413 42.81 -8.73 30.13
C SER A 413 43.89 -8.14 29.18
N LYS A 414 44.95 -8.93 28.91
CA LYS A 414 45.98 -8.51 27.97
C LYS A 414 45.43 -8.28 26.57
N GLU A 415 44.45 -9.10 26.16
CA GLU A 415 43.75 -8.97 24.87
C GLU A 415 42.98 -7.66 24.79
N GLU A 416 42.27 -7.28 25.84
CA GLU A 416 41.49 -6.01 25.87
C GLU A 416 42.43 -4.80 25.86
N ILE A 417 43.55 -4.85 26.56
CA ILE A 417 44.55 -3.79 26.51
C ILE A 417 45.11 -3.62 25.09
N GLN A 418 45.46 -4.74 24.43
CA GLN A 418 45.92 -4.72 23.04
C GLN A 418 44.86 -4.17 22.06
N GLN A 419 43.59 -4.54 22.28
CA GLN A 419 42.51 -4.01 21.46
C GLN A 419 42.32 -2.50 21.62
N PHE A 420 42.43 -1.96 22.85
CA PHE A 420 42.36 -0.53 23.09
C PHE A 420 43.55 0.22 22.48
N HIS A 421 44.75 -0.39 22.46
CA HIS A 421 45.94 0.19 21.80
C HIS A 421 45.82 0.16 20.27
N ALA A 422 45.27 -0.90 19.68
CA ALA A 422 45.07 -1.00 18.24
C ALA A 422 44.06 0.05 17.69
N GLU A 423 43.17 0.53 18.55
CA GLU A 423 42.19 1.58 18.23
C GLU A 423 42.71 3.02 18.48
N GLY A 424 43.98 3.21 18.93
CA GLY A 424 44.55 4.51 19.30
C GLY A 424 45.91 4.75 18.66
N GLU A 425 46.15 5.96 18.14
CA GLU A 425 47.41 6.40 17.51
C GLU A 425 48.41 7.06 18.51
N GLU A 426 48.18 7.04 19.82
CA GLU A 426 49.02 7.72 20.79
C GLU A 426 50.17 6.83 21.27
N GLU A 427 51.44 7.29 21.14
CA GLU A 427 52.60 6.68 21.78
C GLU A 427 52.50 6.87 23.32
N ILE A 428 52.44 5.77 24.06
CA ILE A 428 52.34 5.74 25.50
C ILE A 428 53.72 5.63 26.11
N LEU A 429 54.21 6.76 26.71
CA LEU A 429 55.57 6.89 27.19
C LEU A 429 55.78 6.54 28.67
N ASN A 430 54.72 6.35 29.46
CA ASN A 430 54.83 5.98 30.89
C ASN A 430 53.51 5.38 31.44
N ALA A 431 53.58 4.68 32.58
CA ALA A 431 52.46 4.00 33.24
C ALA A 431 51.26 4.95 33.60
N ASP A 432 51.48 6.17 33.96
CA ASP A 432 50.42 7.16 34.29
C ASP A 432 49.64 7.58 33.05
N LYS A 433 50.31 7.71 31.90
CA LYS A 433 49.65 7.99 30.62
C LYS A 433 48.86 6.81 30.13
N GLU A 434 49.39 5.59 30.29
CA GLU A 434 48.71 4.37 29.96
C GLU A 434 47.43 4.20 30.79
N PHE A 435 47.52 4.37 32.10
CA PHE A 435 46.35 4.34 32.95
C PHE A 435 45.27 5.37 32.52
N LYS A 436 45.66 6.61 32.26
CA LYS A 436 44.74 7.65 31.80
C LYS A 436 44.11 7.31 30.45
N PHE A 437 44.89 6.76 29.54
CA PHE A 437 44.39 6.29 28.24
C PHE A 437 43.37 5.18 28.40
N LEU A 438 43.70 4.12 29.13
CA LEU A 438 42.79 2.98 29.39
C LEU A 438 41.52 3.44 30.13
N ALA A 439 41.65 4.26 31.20
CA ALA A 439 40.55 4.83 31.93
C ALA A 439 39.60 5.61 31.00
N ARG A 440 40.14 6.44 30.12
CA ARG A 440 39.36 7.20 29.14
C ARG A 440 38.60 6.28 28.20
N ARG A 441 39.25 5.22 27.67
CA ARG A 441 38.63 4.25 26.76
C ARG A 441 37.49 3.49 27.44
N ILE A 442 37.69 3.03 28.67
CA ILE A 442 36.65 2.38 29.47
C ILE A 442 35.42 3.28 29.65
N VAL A 443 35.65 4.54 30.07
CA VAL A 443 34.54 5.48 30.28
C VAL A 443 33.81 5.78 28.96
N ILE A 444 34.53 5.99 27.86
CA ILE A 444 33.92 6.18 26.53
C ILE A 444 33.07 4.95 26.15
N LYS A 445 33.62 3.74 26.29
CA LYS A 445 32.92 2.48 26.01
C LYS A 445 31.64 2.37 26.89
N SER A 446 31.72 2.69 28.16
CA SER A 446 30.59 2.66 29.09
C SER A 446 29.55 3.76 28.78
N PHE A 447 29.97 4.95 28.35
CA PHE A 447 29.09 6.03 27.96
C PHE A 447 28.41 5.85 26.61
N ARG A 448 28.80 4.87 25.78
CA ARG A 448 28.13 4.57 24.49
C ARG A 448 26.62 4.39 24.64
N LYS A 449 26.16 3.82 25.77
CA LYS A 449 24.72 3.68 26.04
C LYS A 449 24.04 5.04 26.23
N VAL A 450 24.65 5.93 27.01
CA VAL A 450 24.13 7.29 27.25
C VAL A 450 24.20 8.12 25.96
N GLN A 451 25.30 8.01 25.21
CA GLN A 451 25.43 8.66 23.91
C GLN A 451 24.33 8.24 22.94
N ARG A 452 24.00 6.94 22.88
CA ARG A 452 22.86 6.43 22.07
C ARG A 452 21.54 6.98 22.58
N GLN A 453 21.34 7.10 23.89
CA GLN A 453 20.13 7.71 24.46
C GLN A 453 19.99 9.18 24.04
N ILE A 454 21.09 9.96 24.07
CA ILE A 454 21.09 11.35 23.61
C ILE A 454 20.79 11.42 22.12
N SER A 455 21.50 10.65 21.29
CA SER A 455 21.35 10.65 19.83
C SER A 455 19.95 10.22 19.38
N ARG A 456 19.30 9.33 20.11
CA ARG A 456 17.96 8.82 19.82
C ARG A 456 16.83 9.58 20.53
N ASN A 457 17.13 10.73 21.13
CA ASN A 457 16.17 11.56 21.85
C ASN A 457 15.47 10.87 23.04
N HIS A 458 16.09 9.86 23.70
CA HIS A 458 15.50 9.17 24.86
C HIS A 458 15.44 10.07 26.12
N TRP A 459 16.08 11.24 26.12
CA TRP A 459 15.95 12.26 27.14
C TRP A 459 14.62 13.03 27.07
N LEU A 460 13.87 12.91 25.97
CA LEU A 460 12.49 13.37 25.87
C LEU A 460 11.53 12.36 26.51
N SER A 461 10.57 12.86 27.26
CA SER A 461 9.53 12.04 27.89
C SER A 461 8.29 11.99 27.01
N ILE A 462 8.36 11.29 25.84
CA ILE A 462 7.30 11.30 24.83
C ILE A 462 5.96 10.84 25.39
N ASN A 463 5.91 9.75 26.17
CA ASN A 463 4.66 9.27 26.77
C ASN A 463 4.02 10.33 27.68
N ASN A 464 4.81 11.00 28.52
CA ASN A 464 4.31 12.07 29.38
C ASN A 464 3.93 13.31 28.57
N GLN A 465 4.63 13.58 27.46
CA GLN A 465 4.29 14.66 26.56
C GLN A 465 2.94 14.41 25.89
N PHE A 466 2.72 13.18 25.42
CA PHE A 466 1.45 12.79 24.80
C PHE A 466 0.28 12.89 25.79
N VAL A 467 0.46 12.38 27.01
CA VAL A 467 -0.56 12.50 28.05
C VAL A 467 -0.81 13.98 28.43
N HIS A 468 0.23 14.81 28.45
CA HIS A 468 0.07 16.26 28.69
C HIS A 468 -0.71 16.91 27.54
N MET A 469 -0.41 16.58 26.29
CA MET A 469 -1.17 17.03 25.13
C MET A 469 -2.66 16.70 25.27
N LEU A 470 -3.01 15.45 25.61
CA LEU A 470 -4.41 15.05 25.80
C LEU A 470 -5.12 15.88 26.89
N LYS A 471 -4.41 16.27 27.96
CA LYS A 471 -4.95 17.12 29.04
C LYS A 471 -5.16 18.56 28.61
N GLU A 472 -4.33 19.07 27.70
CA GLU A 472 -4.42 20.44 27.19
C GLU A 472 -5.45 20.54 26.02
N MET A 473 -5.87 19.41 25.40
CA MET A 473 -6.80 19.42 24.28
C MET A 473 -8.09 20.19 24.55
N PRO A 474 -8.78 20.09 25.71
CA PRO A 474 -10.01 20.86 25.95
C PRO A 474 -9.83 22.38 25.96
N LYS A 475 -8.59 22.87 26.08
CA LYS A 475 -8.26 24.31 25.99
C LYS A 475 -8.04 24.78 24.53
N ILE A 476 -7.68 23.85 23.64
CA ILE A 476 -7.31 24.12 22.25
C ILE A 476 -8.47 23.79 21.30
N LEU A 477 -9.22 22.73 21.61
CA LEU A 477 -10.33 22.21 20.81
C LEU A 477 -11.62 22.21 21.64
N ASN A 478 -12.69 22.77 21.10
CA ASN A 478 -14.00 22.71 21.74
C ASN A 478 -14.61 21.30 21.58
N LEU A 479 -14.49 20.46 22.60
CA LEU A 479 -14.99 19.08 22.59
C LEU A 479 -16.52 19.01 22.52
N ALA A 480 -17.24 20.06 22.94
CA ALA A 480 -18.70 20.10 22.88
C ALA A 480 -19.25 20.09 21.45
N ASP A 481 -18.49 20.61 20.47
CA ASP A 481 -18.84 20.57 19.05
C ASP A 481 -18.94 19.13 18.51
N PHE A 482 -18.29 18.19 19.19
CA PHE A 482 -18.29 16.74 18.89
C PHE A 482 -19.23 15.96 19.83
N GLY A 483 -19.99 16.65 20.69
CA GLY A 483 -20.86 16.00 21.67
C GLY A 483 -20.11 15.21 22.75
N ILE A 484 -18.90 15.66 23.12
CA ILE A 484 -18.07 15.06 24.17
C ILE A 484 -17.97 16.01 25.36
N SER A 485 -18.30 15.48 26.55
CA SER A 485 -18.12 16.23 27.80
C SER A 485 -16.67 16.15 28.30
N ASN A 486 -16.28 17.13 29.13
CA ASN A 486 -14.96 17.13 29.75
C ASN A 486 -14.72 15.91 30.67
N GLU A 487 -15.78 15.40 31.29
CA GLU A 487 -15.74 14.20 32.13
C GLU A 487 -15.42 12.96 31.29
N LEU A 488 -16.13 12.77 30.17
CA LEU A 488 -15.88 11.67 29.24
C LEU A 488 -14.44 11.72 28.66
N TRP A 489 -13.97 12.91 28.32
CA TRP A 489 -12.59 13.09 27.86
C TRP A 489 -11.56 12.76 28.95
N ALA A 490 -11.84 13.12 30.22
CA ALA A 490 -10.97 12.77 31.34
C ALA A 490 -10.92 11.25 31.59
N GLU A 491 -12.03 10.54 31.40
CA GLU A 491 -12.07 9.07 31.45
C GLU A 491 -11.23 8.46 30.32
N GLU A 492 -11.35 8.96 29.10
CA GLU A 492 -10.53 8.51 27.96
C GLU A 492 -9.04 8.74 28.21
N ILE A 493 -8.65 9.87 28.80
CA ILE A 493 -7.24 10.09 29.22
C ILE A 493 -6.78 9.01 30.20
N LYS A 494 -7.59 8.66 31.19
CA LYS A 494 -7.26 7.59 32.14
C LYS A 494 -7.10 6.24 31.45
N ALA A 495 -8.00 5.92 30.51
CA ALA A 495 -7.95 4.71 29.70
C ALA A 495 -6.68 4.67 28.84
N THR A 496 -6.35 5.77 28.14
CA THR A 496 -5.14 5.89 27.32
C THR A 496 -3.85 5.74 28.16
N VAL A 497 -3.80 6.35 29.36
CA VAL A 497 -2.68 6.16 30.32
C VAL A 497 -2.56 4.68 30.72
N GLY A 498 -3.68 4.02 30.95
CA GLY A 498 -3.72 2.57 31.25
C GLY A 498 -3.18 1.72 30.09
N ARG A 499 -3.56 2.03 28.85
CA ARG A 499 -3.04 1.38 27.65
C ARG A 499 -1.54 1.62 27.49
N LEU A 500 -1.07 2.87 27.61
CA LEU A 500 0.36 3.23 27.51
C LEU A 500 1.24 2.51 28.54
N LYS A 501 0.76 2.34 29.79
CA LYS A 501 1.48 1.57 30.82
C LYS A 501 1.65 0.11 30.44
N LYS A 502 0.72 -0.44 29.67
CA LYS A 502 0.77 -1.81 29.11
C LYS A 502 1.53 -1.88 27.78
N GLY A 503 2.10 -0.76 27.31
CA GLY A 503 2.76 -0.69 26.02
C GLY A 503 1.81 -0.79 24.82
N ARG A 504 0.55 -0.34 24.96
CA ARG A 504 -0.49 -0.41 23.91
C ARG A 504 -1.08 0.96 23.62
N LEU A 505 -1.52 1.16 22.37
CA LEU A 505 -2.27 2.34 21.90
C LEU A 505 -3.36 1.92 20.92
N SER A 506 -4.47 2.67 20.90
CA SER A 506 -5.43 2.62 19.79
C SER A 506 -4.79 3.17 18.51
N LEU A 507 -5.33 2.85 17.35
CA LEU A 507 -4.79 3.35 16.06
C LEU A 507 -4.91 4.88 15.97
N ALA A 508 -5.98 5.47 16.52
CA ALA A 508 -6.17 6.91 16.59
C ALA A 508 -5.12 7.59 17.51
N ASP A 509 -4.88 7.00 18.68
CA ASP A 509 -3.83 7.48 19.60
C ASP A 509 -2.44 7.29 19.02
N ALA A 510 -2.17 6.16 18.34
CA ALA A 510 -0.89 5.89 17.67
C ALA A 510 -0.62 6.93 16.57
N SER A 511 -1.62 7.29 15.78
CA SER A 511 -1.52 8.32 14.72
C SER A 511 -1.11 9.68 15.30
N SER A 512 -1.82 10.12 16.32
CA SER A 512 -1.53 11.42 16.98
C SER A 512 -0.24 11.40 17.78
N TYR A 513 0.14 10.26 18.36
CA TYR A 513 1.42 10.08 19.05
C TYR A 513 2.61 10.20 18.10
N ILE A 514 2.54 9.51 16.92
CA ILE A 514 3.60 9.58 15.90
C ILE A 514 3.69 11.00 15.35
N TYR A 515 2.55 11.62 15.08
CA TYR A 515 2.51 12.99 14.56
C TYR A 515 3.14 14.00 15.55
N LEU A 516 2.78 13.94 16.84
CA LEU A 516 3.41 14.75 17.88
C LEU A 516 4.93 14.52 17.93
N TYR A 517 5.36 13.26 17.90
CA TYR A 517 6.78 12.92 17.90
C TYR A 517 7.52 13.52 16.69
N ASP A 518 6.92 13.46 15.51
CA ASP A 518 7.50 14.00 14.28
C ASP A 518 7.59 15.54 14.31
N LEU A 519 6.55 16.20 14.83
CA LEU A 519 6.56 17.66 15.03
C LEU A 519 7.68 18.07 15.99
N MET A 520 7.82 17.35 17.11
CA MET A 520 8.86 17.63 18.11
C MET A 520 10.28 17.41 17.57
N THR A 521 10.52 16.28 16.87
CA THR A 521 11.87 15.86 16.46
C THR A 521 12.24 16.30 15.06
N GLY A 522 11.30 16.87 14.30
CA GLY A 522 11.48 17.22 12.89
C GLY A 522 11.67 16.00 11.99
N LYS A 523 11.40 14.78 12.49
CA LYS A 523 11.35 13.60 11.66
C LYS A 523 10.10 13.67 10.78
N ARG A 524 10.28 13.54 9.51
CA ARG A 524 9.20 13.37 8.54
C ARG A 524 9.36 11.99 7.92
N GLY A 525 8.34 11.53 7.23
CA GLY A 525 8.41 10.31 6.44
C GLY A 525 9.45 10.42 5.31
N ASP A 526 9.45 9.45 4.44
CA ASP A 526 10.39 9.38 3.34
C ASP A 526 10.12 10.47 2.30
N LYS A 527 11.10 11.35 2.07
CA LYS A 527 11.03 12.43 1.07
C LYS A 527 11.28 11.94 -0.35
N ASP A 528 11.72 10.71 -0.52
CA ASP A 528 12.00 10.12 -1.82
C ASP A 528 10.74 9.53 -2.46
N ILE A 529 9.69 9.30 -1.68
CA ILE A 529 8.38 8.89 -2.18
C ILE A 529 7.79 9.98 -3.07
N ARG A 530 7.42 9.60 -4.30
CA ARG A 530 6.87 10.47 -5.34
C ARG A 530 5.38 10.26 -5.57
N TYR A 531 4.90 9.03 -5.39
CA TYR A 531 3.50 8.67 -5.55
C TYR A 531 3.03 7.87 -4.35
N LEU A 532 1.87 8.24 -3.84
CA LEU A 532 1.21 7.57 -2.74
C LEU A 532 -0.20 7.20 -3.16
N PHE A 533 -0.48 5.90 -3.09
CA PHE A 533 -1.78 5.32 -3.38
C PHE A 533 -2.43 4.88 -2.09
N ILE A 534 -3.72 5.14 -1.93
CA ILE A 534 -4.52 4.64 -0.80
C ILE A 534 -5.74 3.96 -1.38
N ASP A 535 -5.88 2.67 -1.13
CA ASP A 535 -7.10 1.93 -1.44
C ASP A 535 -8.05 1.94 -0.22
N GLU A 536 -9.35 1.85 -0.48
CA GLU A 536 -10.40 1.91 0.54
C GLU A 536 -10.29 3.17 1.44
N VAL A 537 -10.08 4.34 0.81
CA VAL A 537 -9.85 5.62 1.53
C VAL A 537 -10.94 5.98 2.53
N GLN A 538 -12.16 5.48 2.35
CA GLN A 538 -13.29 5.70 3.28
C GLN A 538 -13.05 5.09 4.67
N ASP A 539 -12.04 4.23 4.85
CA ASP A 539 -11.65 3.70 6.17
C ASP A 539 -10.60 4.55 6.88
N TYR A 540 -10.10 5.58 6.21
CA TYR A 540 -9.13 6.50 6.76
C TYR A 540 -9.83 7.71 7.36
N SER A 541 -9.39 8.12 8.53
CA SER A 541 -9.82 9.40 9.10
C SER A 541 -9.11 10.57 8.42
N ALA A 542 -9.74 11.75 8.46
CA ALA A 542 -9.14 12.98 7.95
C ALA A 542 -7.78 13.29 8.62
N PHE A 543 -7.63 12.98 9.91
CA PHE A 543 -6.36 13.05 10.63
C PHE A 543 -5.27 12.19 9.95
N GLN A 544 -5.59 10.92 9.64
CA GLN A 544 -4.64 10.01 9.02
C GLN A 544 -4.20 10.48 7.64
N LEU A 545 -5.12 11.00 6.83
CA LEU A 545 -4.80 11.53 5.50
C LEU A 545 -3.93 12.79 5.59
N ALA A 546 -4.25 13.72 6.50
CA ALA A 546 -3.43 14.89 6.77
C ALA A 546 -2.03 14.50 7.29
N PHE A 547 -1.95 13.49 8.15
CA PHE A 547 -0.69 12.96 8.66
C PHE A 547 0.15 12.31 7.55
N LEU A 548 -0.45 11.54 6.65
CA LEU A 548 0.27 10.98 5.49
C LEU A 548 0.77 12.08 4.57
N LYS A 549 -0.03 13.12 4.31
CA LYS A 549 0.43 14.28 3.53
C LYS A 549 1.60 15.00 4.19
N PHE A 550 1.56 15.17 5.50
CA PHE A 550 2.67 15.73 6.28
C PHE A 550 3.92 14.82 6.18
N SER A 551 3.74 13.50 6.24
CA SER A 551 4.82 12.52 6.21
C SER A 551 5.47 12.39 4.82
N PHE A 552 4.71 12.57 3.75
CA PHE A 552 5.15 12.43 2.36
C PHE A 552 4.90 13.72 1.54
N PRO A 553 5.59 14.81 1.87
CA PRO A 553 5.26 16.16 1.35
C PRO A 553 5.51 16.34 -0.15
N ARG A 554 6.24 15.43 -0.79
CA ARG A 554 6.55 15.46 -2.24
C ARG A 554 5.72 14.47 -3.04
N ALA A 555 4.93 13.64 -2.38
CA ALA A 555 4.13 12.63 -3.04
C ALA A 555 2.88 13.25 -3.67
N ARG A 556 2.55 12.79 -4.87
CA ARG A 556 1.24 12.93 -5.48
C ARG A 556 0.33 11.83 -4.99
N PHE A 557 -0.89 12.16 -4.66
CA PHE A 557 -1.84 11.26 -4.01
C PHE A 557 -2.84 10.73 -5.03
N THR A 558 -3.07 9.42 -5.01
CA THR A 558 -4.17 8.77 -5.71
C THR A 558 -4.99 8.01 -4.67
N LEU A 559 -6.20 8.46 -4.42
CA LEU A 559 -7.11 7.93 -3.41
C LEU A 559 -8.25 7.20 -4.09
N LEU A 560 -8.48 5.95 -3.66
CA LEU A 560 -9.57 5.13 -4.19
C LEU A 560 -10.55 4.82 -3.07
N GLY A 561 -11.81 4.90 -3.36
CA GLY A 561 -12.83 4.55 -2.39
C GLY A 561 -14.19 4.32 -3.00
N ASP A 562 -14.96 3.53 -2.28
CA ASP A 562 -16.41 3.49 -2.39
C ASP A 562 -16.97 4.13 -1.13
N LEU A 563 -17.42 5.36 -1.25
CA LEU A 563 -17.93 6.12 -0.11
C LEU A 563 -19.18 5.46 0.55
N ASN A 564 -19.75 4.44 -0.10
CA ASN A 564 -20.85 3.64 0.42
C ASN A 564 -20.38 2.40 1.22
N GLN A 565 -19.07 2.08 1.23
CA GLN A 565 -18.49 0.91 1.91
C GLN A 565 -17.67 1.24 3.17
N ALA A 566 -17.87 2.40 3.80
CA ALA A 566 -17.17 2.73 5.02
C ALA A 566 -17.55 1.77 6.16
N ILE A 567 -16.57 1.06 6.73
CA ILE A 567 -16.76 0.19 7.91
C ILE A 567 -16.22 0.88 9.17
N PHE A 568 -15.17 1.66 9.03
CA PHE A 568 -14.40 2.21 10.14
C PHE A 568 -14.55 3.72 10.34
N THR A 569 -15.34 4.41 9.52
CA THR A 569 -15.66 5.81 9.69
C THR A 569 -17.13 6.02 9.41
N HIS A 570 -17.81 6.78 10.27
CA HIS A 570 -19.19 7.20 10.06
C HIS A 570 -19.24 8.66 9.58
N GLU A 571 -18.08 9.27 9.31
CA GLU A 571 -18.03 10.60 8.73
C GLU A 571 -18.70 10.59 7.35
N ASN A 572 -19.57 11.58 7.17
CA ASN A 572 -20.25 11.78 5.90
C ASN A 572 -19.17 11.90 4.80
N SER A 573 -19.20 11.01 3.82
CA SER A 573 -18.26 10.92 2.73
C SER A 573 -18.06 12.25 1.99
N ARG A 574 -19.08 13.12 1.98
CA ARG A 574 -19.01 14.49 1.45
C ARG A 574 -18.12 15.39 2.32
N LYS A 575 -18.11 15.18 3.64
CA LYS A 575 -17.24 15.93 4.55
C LYS A 575 -15.78 15.58 4.33
N LEU A 576 -15.47 14.29 4.16
CA LEU A 576 -14.10 13.83 3.84
C LEU A 576 -13.59 14.45 2.53
N LEU A 577 -14.42 14.50 1.48
CA LEU A 577 -14.06 15.15 0.21
C LEU A 577 -13.84 16.65 0.38
N GLY A 578 -14.66 17.35 1.16
CA GLY A 578 -14.49 18.77 1.48
C GLY A 578 -13.19 19.04 2.27
N GLU A 579 -12.87 18.19 3.22
CA GLU A 579 -11.62 18.26 4.00
C GLU A 579 -10.39 17.98 3.15
N LEU A 580 -10.42 16.99 2.26
CA LEU A 580 -9.39 16.71 1.28
C LEU A 580 -9.16 17.91 0.33
N GLY A 581 -10.25 18.53 -0.15
CA GLY A 581 -10.17 19.75 -0.96
C GLY A 581 -9.44 20.90 -0.26
N SER A 582 -9.54 20.99 1.08
CA SER A 582 -8.80 21.97 1.86
C SER A 582 -7.29 21.69 1.99
N MET A 583 -6.88 20.46 1.72
CA MET A 583 -5.48 20.02 1.85
C MET A 583 -4.68 20.15 0.56
N PHE A 584 -5.33 20.16 -0.59
CA PHE A 584 -4.69 20.19 -1.91
C PHE A 584 -5.18 21.40 -2.72
N PRO A 585 -4.35 21.95 -3.64
CA PRO A 585 -4.79 23.00 -4.55
C PRO A 585 -5.96 22.52 -5.42
N GLU A 586 -6.97 23.35 -5.59
CA GLU A 586 -8.18 22.99 -6.33
C GLU A 586 -7.87 22.69 -7.81
N ASP A 587 -6.99 23.50 -8.43
CA ASP A 587 -6.52 23.33 -9.80
C ASP A 587 -5.66 22.09 -10.04
N LYS A 588 -5.17 21.45 -8.96
CA LYS A 588 -4.39 20.20 -8.96
C LYS A 588 -5.15 19.02 -8.37
N THR A 589 -6.46 19.19 -8.15
CA THR A 589 -7.34 18.15 -7.61
C THR A 589 -8.29 17.69 -8.71
N ARG A 590 -8.32 16.38 -8.96
CA ARG A 590 -9.23 15.76 -9.92
C ARG A 590 -10.04 14.66 -9.27
N VAL A 591 -11.34 14.64 -9.54
CA VAL A 591 -12.26 13.59 -9.11
C VAL A 591 -12.76 12.85 -10.33
N VAL A 592 -12.64 11.53 -10.34
CA VAL A 592 -13.14 10.65 -11.41
C VAL A 592 -14.13 9.66 -10.80
N GLN A 593 -15.28 9.48 -11.44
CA GLN A 593 -16.32 8.55 -11.00
C GLN A 593 -16.37 7.34 -11.93
N LEU A 594 -16.36 6.14 -11.35
CA LEU A 594 -16.58 4.87 -12.01
C LEU A 594 -17.95 4.34 -11.60
N THR A 595 -18.94 4.42 -12.50
CA THR A 595 -20.33 4.08 -12.20
C THR A 595 -20.71 2.66 -12.56
N LYS A 596 -20.01 2.03 -13.52
CA LYS A 596 -20.28 0.65 -13.96
C LYS A 596 -19.63 -0.36 -13.01
N SER A 597 -20.39 -1.37 -12.60
CA SER A 597 -19.89 -2.52 -11.82
C SER A 597 -19.72 -3.74 -12.72
N TYR A 598 -18.52 -4.27 -12.79
CA TYR A 598 -18.14 -5.40 -13.66
C TYR A 598 -17.94 -6.72 -12.89
N ARG A 599 -17.80 -6.67 -11.57
CA ARG A 599 -17.43 -7.80 -10.72
C ARG A 599 -18.54 -8.85 -10.62
N SER A 600 -19.69 -8.39 -10.17
CA SER A 600 -20.84 -9.23 -9.82
C SER A 600 -21.77 -9.41 -11.02
N THR A 601 -22.65 -10.40 -10.96
CA THR A 601 -23.75 -10.56 -11.91
C THR A 601 -24.69 -9.38 -11.83
N GLU A 602 -25.50 -9.17 -12.88
CA GLU A 602 -26.49 -8.12 -12.95
C GLU A 602 -27.47 -8.24 -11.77
N GLN A 603 -27.90 -9.46 -11.44
CA GLN A 603 -28.84 -9.75 -10.34
C GLN A 603 -28.26 -9.36 -8.98
N ILE A 604 -27.00 -9.74 -8.69
CA ILE A 604 -26.34 -9.37 -7.44
C ILE A 604 -26.16 -7.84 -7.36
N THR A 605 -25.79 -7.20 -8.47
CA THR A 605 -25.59 -5.75 -8.51
C THR A 605 -26.92 -5.00 -8.29
N ASN A 606 -28.00 -5.47 -8.92
CA ASN A 606 -29.33 -4.91 -8.74
C ASN A 606 -29.81 -5.07 -7.29
N PHE A 607 -29.67 -6.25 -6.71
CA PHE A 607 -30.00 -6.49 -5.30
C PHE A 607 -29.22 -5.56 -4.37
N THR A 608 -27.90 -5.46 -4.55
CA THR A 608 -27.04 -4.71 -3.63
C THR A 608 -27.19 -3.20 -3.76
N LYS A 609 -27.50 -2.65 -4.95
CA LYS A 609 -27.72 -1.20 -5.10
C LYS A 609 -28.91 -0.71 -4.27
N HIS A 610 -29.96 -1.55 -4.08
CA HIS A 610 -31.13 -1.23 -3.26
C HIS A 610 -30.85 -1.24 -1.76
N LEU A 611 -29.73 -1.83 -1.33
CA LEU A 611 -29.24 -1.70 0.05
C LEU A 611 -28.66 -0.31 0.35
N LEU A 612 -28.46 0.55 -0.65
CA LEU A 612 -27.90 1.89 -0.48
C LEU A 612 -28.98 2.97 -0.61
N THR A 613 -28.79 4.08 0.11
CA THR A 613 -29.68 5.27 0.03
C THR A 613 -29.56 6.01 -1.31
N ASN A 614 -28.42 5.89 -2.03
CA ASN A 614 -28.13 6.52 -3.33
C ASN A 614 -27.54 5.51 -4.32
N GLY A 615 -27.97 4.27 -4.28
CA GLY A 615 -27.47 3.19 -5.14
C GLY A 615 -27.91 3.29 -6.60
N GLU A 616 -28.81 4.20 -6.94
CA GLU A 616 -29.39 4.42 -8.27
C GLU A 616 -28.34 4.71 -9.36
N ASN A 617 -27.21 5.29 -8.97
CA ASN A 617 -26.11 5.62 -9.88
C ASN A 617 -25.22 4.42 -10.25
N ILE A 618 -25.46 3.24 -9.64
CA ILE A 618 -24.68 2.03 -9.94
C ILE A 618 -25.30 1.35 -11.14
N ILE A 619 -24.55 1.27 -12.22
CA ILE A 619 -24.96 0.64 -13.47
C ILE A 619 -24.40 -0.79 -13.48
N PRO A 620 -25.26 -1.82 -13.43
CA PRO A 620 -24.81 -3.20 -13.56
C PRO A 620 -24.23 -3.43 -14.97
N PHE A 621 -23.24 -4.28 -15.04
CA PHE A 621 -22.80 -4.84 -16.33
C PHE A 621 -23.72 -6.01 -16.72
N ASN A 622 -23.97 -6.19 -18.00
CA ASN A 622 -24.89 -7.22 -18.53
C ASN A 622 -24.28 -8.64 -18.41
N ARG A 623 -24.04 -9.07 -17.16
CA ARG A 623 -23.58 -10.41 -16.82
C ARG A 623 -24.65 -11.13 -16.05
N GLN A 624 -25.30 -12.07 -16.74
CA GLN A 624 -26.42 -12.81 -16.16
C GLN A 624 -25.96 -13.85 -15.14
N GLY A 625 -26.76 -14.06 -14.09
CA GLY A 625 -26.53 -15.05 -13.03
C GLY A 625 -27.82 -15.36 -12.26
N ASP A 626 -27.68 -16.15 -11.19
CA ASP A 626 -28.80 -16.50 -10.33
C ASP A 626 -29.25 -15.30 -9.49
N LEU A 627 -30.56 -15.24 -9.18
CA LEU A 627 -31.08 -14.30 -8.18
C LEU A 627 -30.45 -14.60 -6.80
N PRO A 628 -30.19 -13.60 -5.99
CA PRO A 628 -29.82 -13.80 -4.58
C PRO A 628 -30.89 -14.58 -3.82
N HIS A 629 -30.47 -15.53 -2.98
CA HIS A 629 -31.40 -16.32 -2.15
C HIS A 629 -31.35 -15.83 -0.71
N ILE A 630 -32.54 -15.63 -0.12
CA ILE A 630 -32.71 -15.30 1.29
C ILE A 630 -33.38 -16.48 2.00
N TYR A 631 -32.76 -17.00 3.04
CA TYR A 631 -33.28 -18.06 3.90
C TYR A 631 -33.52 -17.53 5.31
N VAL A 632 -34.78 -17.66 5.79
CA VAL A 632 -35.14 -17.36 7.18
C VAL A 632 -35.44 -18.66 7.89
N LYS A 633 -34.68 -19.00 8.92
CA LYS A 633 -34.81 -20.25 9.67
C LYS A 633 -35.16 -19.99 11.14
N ASP A 634 -36.00 -20.84 11.73
CA ASP A 634 -36.52 -20.67 13.08
C ASP A 634 -35.48 -20.75 14.20
N GLY A 635 -34.32 -21.34 13.94
CA GLY A 635 -33.24 -21.52 14.92
C GLY A 635 -31.86 -21.62 14.31
N VAL A 636 -30.84 -21.45 15.18
CA VAL A 636 -29.44 -21.46 14.76
C VAL A 636 -29.04 -22.77 14.09
N ASP A 637 -29.50 -23.93 14.60
CA ASP A 637 -29.07 -25.23 14.08
C ASP A 637 -29.66 -25.48 12.67
N ALA A 638 -30.92 -25.07 12.44
CA ALA A 638 -31.54 -25.12 11.11
C ALA A 638 -30.86 -24.17 10.13
N ALA A 639 -30.44 -22.98 10.59
CA ALA A 639 -29.71 -22.04 9.79
C ALA A 639 -28.29 -22.55 9.43
N VAL A 640 -27.59 -23.20 10.35
CA VAL A 640 -26.28 -23.82 10.10
C VAL A 640 -26.38 -24.97 9.11
N GLU A 641 -27.43 -25.81 9.20
CA GLU A 641 -27.67 -26.87 8.20
C GLU A 641 -27.94 -26.28 6.80
N GLN A 642 -28.67 -25.14 6.73
CA GLN A 642 -28.84 -24.42 5.47
C GLN A 642 -27.51 -23.90 4.91
N VAL A 643 -26.65 -23.31 5.76
CA VAL A 643 -25.31 -22.88 5.36
C VAL A 643 -24.47 -24.02 4.82
N LYS A 644 -24.53 -25.21 5.45
CA LYS A 644 -23.86 -26.41 4.97
C LYS A 644 -24.33 -26.80 3.59
N GLN A 645 -25.65 -26.98 3.41
CA GLN A 645 -26.26 -27.37 2.13
C GLN A 645 -25.87 -26.40 1.02
N GLN A 646 -25.97 -25.10 1.29
CA GLN A 646 -25.62 -24.07 0.32
C GLN A 646 -24.11 -24.05 0.00
N SER A 647 -23.27 -24.29 0.99
CA SER A 647 -21.82 -24.37 0.79
C SER A 647 -21.41 -25.56 -0.09
N GLU A 648 -22.06 -26.71 0.10
CA GLU A 648 -21.83 -27.92 -0.73
C GLU A 648 -22.30 -27.68 -2.16
N LEU A 649 -23.48 -27.07 -2.37
CA LEU A 649 -23.99 -26.70 -3.69
C LEU A 649 -23.05 -25.70 -4.39
N ASN A 650 -22.58 -24.70 -3.69
CA ASN A 650 -21.67 -23.70 -4.26
C ASN A 650 -20.34 -24.31 -4.73
N LEU A 651 -19.77 -25.26 -3.94
CA LEU A 651 -18.51 -25.92 -4.30
C LEU A 651 -18.63 -26.86 -5.50
N ALA A 652 -19.82 -27.31 -5.85
CA ALA A 652 -20.02 -28.10 -7.07
C ALA A 652 -19.77 -27.28 -8.34
N ASP A 653 -20.08 -25.97 -8.30
CA ASP A 653 -19.99 -25.06 -9.44
C ASP A 653 -18.80 -24.10 -9.35
N HIS A 654 -18.29 -23.81 -8.15
CA HIS A 654 -17.32 -22.73 -7.87
C HIS A 654 -16.16 -23.21 -7.01
N GLU A 655 -14.99 -22.53 -7.13
CA GLU A 655 -13.78 -22.89 -6.41
C GLU A 655 -13.76 -22.38 -4.97
N THR A 656 -14.43 -21.25 -4.70
CA THR A 656 -14.43 -20.58 -3.39
C THR A 656 -15.83 -20.23 -2.93
N THR A 657 -16.15 -20.54 -1.68
CA THR A 657 -17.35 -20.09 -0.98
C THR A 657 -16.95 -19.42 0.33
N ALA A 658 -17.21 -18.10 0.45
CA ALA A 658 -16.97 -17.38 1.69
C ALA A 658 -18.26 -17.29 2.52
N ILE A 659 -18.18 -17.73 3.77
CA ILE A 659 -19.21 -17.51 4.76
C ILE A 659 -18.75 -16.32 5.60
N ILE A 660 -19.47 -15.19 5.49
CA ILE A 660 -19.07 -13.93 6.11
C ILE A 660 -19.99 -13.62 7.29
N GLY A 661 -19.42 -13.63 8.51
CA GLY A 661 -20.08 -13.21 9.74
C GLY A 661 -19.71 -11.78 10.14
N LYS A 662 -20.49 -11.16 11.02
CA LYS A 662 -20.25 -9.79 11.50
C LYS A 662 -18.93 -9.69 12.27
N THR A 663 -18.72 -10.61 13.23
CA THR A 663 -17.59 -10.61 14.16
C THR A 663 -16.77 -11.90 14.08
N LEU A 664 -15.53 -11.86 14.56
CA LEU A 664 -14.69 -13.06 14.67
C LEU A 664 -15.29 -14.11 15.61
N LYS A 665 -15.97 -13.68 16.69
CA LYS A 665 -16.61 -14.59 17.65
C LYS A 665 -17.72 -15.40 16.97
N GLU A 666 -18.61 -14.74 16.23
CA GLU A 666 -19.66 -15.42 15.47
C GLU A 666 -19.08 -16.39 14.43
N CYS A 667 -18.01 -15.99 13.73
CA CYS A 667 -17.31 -16.86 12.78
C CYS A 667 -16.70 -18.10 13.45
N GLN A 668 -16.15 -17.96 14.67
CA GLN A 668 -15.61 -19.08 15.45
C GLN A 668 -16.70 -20.06 15.86
N GLU A 669 -17.81 -19.54 16.37
CA GLU A 669 -18.98 -20.35 16.78
C GLU A 669 -19.57 -21.11 15.60
N LEU A 670 -19.75 -20.42 14.46
CA LEU A 670 -20.24 -21.04 13.21
C LEU A 670 -19.28 -22.12 12.69
N SER A 671 -17.98 -21.81 12.64
CA SER A 671 -16.97 -22.78 12.16
C SER A 671 -16.91 -24.03 13.03
N GLY A 672 -17.13 -23.91 14.36
CA GLY A 672 -17.26 -25.03 15.26
C GLY A 672 -18.47 -25.92 14.93
N LYS A 673 -19.64 -25.33 14.75
CA LYS A 673 -20.88 -26.04 14.38
C LYS A 673 -20.78 -26.70 13.00
N LEU A 674 -20.17 -26.04 12.01
CA LEU A 674 -19.93 -26.63 10.69
C LEU A 674 -19.00 -27.86 10.78
N ALA A 675 -17.97 -27.80 11.61
CA ALA A 675 -17.08 -28.94 11.86
C ALA A 675 -17.80 -30.13 12.50
N GLU A 676 -18.73 -29.90 13.44
CA GLU A 676 -19.59 -30.93 14.03
C GLU A 676 -20.47 -31.62 12.98
N LEU A 677 -20.91 -30.88 11.95
CA LEU A 677 -21.67 -31.40 10.80
C LEU A 677 -20.79 -32.01 9.71
N GLY A 678 -19.48 -32.13 9.93
CA GLY A 678 -18.53 -32.73 9.00
C GLY A 678 -18.09 -31.83 7.84
N VAL A 679 -18.40 -30.53 7.87
CA VAL A 679 -17.98 -29.58 6.84
C VAL A 679 -16.55 -29.14 7.09
N LYS A 680 -15.68 -29.36 6.09
CA LYS A 680 -14.28 -28.87 6.13
C LYS A 680 -14.23 -27.41 5.70
N SER A 681 -14.08 -26.50 6.65
CA SER A 681 -13.96 -25.07 6.40
C SER A 681 -12.65 -24.51 6.96
N THR A 682 -12.17 -23.42 6.38
CA THR A 682 -11.00 -22.66 6.88
C THR A 682 -11.45 -21.36 7.51
N LEU A 683 -11.20 -21.20 8.83
CA LEU A 683 -11.50 -19.97 9.54
C LEU A 683 -10.33 -18.98 9.43
N ILE A 684 -10.59 -17.81 8.87
CA ILE A 684 -9.65 -16.69 8.80
C ILE A 684 -9.77 -15.86 10.09
N ARG A 685 -8.67 -15.80 10.87
CA ARG A 685 -8.63 -15.11 12.17
C ARG A 685 -7.84 -13.81 12.13
N THR A 686 -6.87 -13.72 11.24
CA THR A 686 -5.93 -12.61 11.14
C THR A 686 -5.61 -12.27 9.70
N GLU A 687 -5.15 -11.05 9.46
CA GLU A 687 -4.75 -10.54 8.15
C GLU A 687 -3.59 -11.31 7.48
N ASN A 688 -2.79 -12.04 8.29
CA ASN A 688 -1.59 -12.75 7.81
C ASN A 688 -1.87 -14.19 7.33
N GLN A 689 -3.13 -14.65 7.36
CA GLN A 689 -3.49 -15.97 6.87
C GLN A 689 -3.71 -15.93 5.36
N ARG A 690 -3.16 -16.91 4.64
CA ARG A 690 -3.40 -17.04 3.20
C ARG A 690 -4.80 -17.55 2.91
N LEU A 691 -5.41 -17.00 1.86
CA LEU A 691 -6.66 -17.52 1.32
C LEU A 691 -6.39 -18.89 0.68
N VAL A 692 -7.32 -19.81 0.90
CA VAL A 692 -7.29 -21.17 0.33
C VAL A 692 -8.59 -21.40 -0.47
N LYS A 693 -8.53 -22.28 -1.47
CA LYS A 693 -9.73 -22.73 -2.19
C LYS A 693 -10.64 -23.53 -1.25
N GLY A 694 -11.94 -23.53 -1.51
CA GLY A 694 -12.93 -24.25 -0.72
C GLY A 694 -13.81 -23.34 0.14
N ILE A 695 -14.31 -23.86 1.27
CA ILE A 695 -15.15 -23.11 2.19
C ILE A 695 -14.29 -22.32 3.16
N ILE A 696 -14.51 -21.02 3.18
CA ILE A 696 -13.80 -20.05 4.02
C ILE A 696 -14.80 -19.39 4.95
N VAL A 697 -14.53 -19.36 6.25
CA VAL A 697 -15.30 -18.59 7.23
C VAL A 697 -14.47 -17.37 7.62
N VAL A 698 -15.02 -16.16 7.41
CA VAL A 698 -14.26 -14.92 7.56
C VAL A 698 -15.11 -13.81 8.19
N PRO A 699 -14.60 -13.03 9.16
CA PRO A 699 -15.33 -11.88 9.68
C PRO A 699 -15.34 -10.73 8.65
N SER A 700 -16.39 -9.94 8.69
CA SER A 700 -16.72 -8.88 7.72
C SER A 700 -15.56 -7.91 7.46
N TYR A 701 -14.85 -7.48 8.49
CA TYR A 701 -13.73 -6.53 8.39
C TYR A 701 -12.48 -7.12 7.73
N LEU A 702 -12.30 -8.45 7.72
CA LEU A 702 -11.22 -9.14 6.97
C LEU A 702 -11.65 -9.49 5.55
N ALA A 703 -12.95 -9.60 5.26
CA ALA A 703 -13.48 -9.84 3.93
C ALA A 703 -13.38 -8.61 3.02
N LYS A 704 -13.13 -7.42 3.58
CA LYS A 704 -13.03 -6.18 2.82
C LYS A 704 -11.85 -6.19 1.85
N GLY A 705 -12.08 -5.72 0.62
CA GLY A 705 -11.09 -5.78 -0.47
C GLY A 705 -10.97 -7.15 -1.15
N LEU A 706 -11.52 -8.22 -0.56
CA LEU A 706 -11.50 -9.57 -1.14
C LEU A 706 -12.72 -9.83 -2.02
N GLU A 707 -12.59 -10.83 -2.89
CA GLU A 707 -13.62 -11.27 -3.82
C GLU A 707 -13.73 -12.80 -3.74
N PHE A 708 -14.97 -13.30 -3.80
CA PHE A 708 -15.25 -14.72 -3.71
C PHE A 708 -16.26 -15.14 -4.79
N ASP A 709 -16.12 -16.33 -5.34
CA ASP A 709 -17.06 -16.86 -6.33
C ASP A 709 -18.49 -16.86 -5.78
N SER A 710 -18.64 -17.37 -4.55
CA SER A 710 -19.92 -17.43 -3.85
C SER A 710 -19.78 -16.87 -2.43
N VAL A 711 -20.79 -16.12 -1.97
CA VAL A 711 -20.85 -15.58 -0.62
C VAL A 711 -22.12 -16.05 0.08
N ILE A 712 -21.98 -16.46 1.33
CA ILE A 712 -23.07 -16.72 2.27
C ILE A 712 -22.93 -15.69 3.39
N MET A 713 -23.89 -14.77 3.54
CA MET A 713 -23.95 -13.83 4.65
C MET A 713 -24.55 -14.53 5.87
N TRP A 714 -23.80 -14.59 6.95
CA TRP A 714 -24.17 -15.14 8.25
C TRP A 714 -24.14 -14.05 9.32
N ASP A 715 -24.98 -13.95 10.23
CA ASP A 715 -26.41 -14.16 10.43
C ASP A 715 -27.11 -12.82 10.08
N ALA A 716 -27.88 -12.77 9.00
CA ALA A 716 -28.53 -11.53 8.53
C ALA A 716 -29.79 -11.17 9.34
N SER A 717 -29.89 -11.60 10.58
CA SER A 717 -31.06 -11.37 11.43
C SER A 717 -31.13 -9.93 11.94
N LYS A 718 -32.35 -9.54 12.33
CA LYS A 718 -32.63 -8.29 13.04
C LYS A 718 -31.83 -8.18 14.36
N ALA A 719 -31.46 -9.30 14.99
CA ALA A 719 -30.67 -9.29 16.20
C ALA A 719 -29.22 -8.88 15.94
N CYS A 720 -28.65 -9.30 14.81
CA CYS A 720 -27.28 -8.97 14.42
C CYS A 720 -27.15 -7.62 13.73
N TYR A 721 -28.15 -7.24 12.92
CA TYR A 721 -28.18 -5.97 12.16
C TYR A 721 -29.50 -5.23 12.43
N PRO A 722 -29.64 -4.61 13.63
CA PRO A 722 -30.89 -3.99 14.06
C PRO A 722 -31.15 -2.61 13.43
N ASP A 723 -30.10 -1.86 13.10
CA ASP A 723 -30.16 -0.44 12.81
C ASP A 723 -29.68 -0.10 11.40
N GLU A 724 -30.11 1.05 10.88
CA GLU A 724 -29.62 1.66 9.64
C GLU A 724 -28.11 1.90 9.62
N SER A 725 -27.47 2.05 10.78
CA SER A 725 -26.02 2.17 10.89
C SER A 725 -25.26 0.95 10.39
N ASP A 726 -25.87 -0.23 10.35
CA ASP A 726 -25.29 -1.47 9.83
C ASP A 726 -25.41 -1.60 8.29
N ARG A 727 -26.15 -0.71 7.62
CA ARG A 727 -26.46 -0.78 6.19
C ARG A 727 -25.20 -0.87 5.30
N GLN A 728 -24.20 -0.05 5.58
CA GLN A 728 -22.94 -0.06 4.83
C GLN A 728 -22.16 -1.37 5.01
N LEU A 729 -22.24 -1.97 6.20
CA LEU A 729 -21.61 -3.26 6.49
C LEU A 729 -22.30 -4.40 5.73
N VAL A 730 -23.64 -4.42 5.72
CA VAL A 730 -24.45 -5.38 4.96
C VAL A 730 -24.14 -5.26 3.46
N TYR A 731 -24.14 -4.04 2.92
CA TYR A 731 -23.75 -3.77 1.54
C TYR A 731 -22.33 -4.29 1.24
N THR A 732 -21.38 -4.00 2.12
CA THR A 732 -19.98 -4.44 1.95
C THR A 732 -19.90 -5.98 1.89
N ILE A 733 -20.62 -6.70 2.74
CA ILE A 733 -20.63 -8.17 2.75
C ILE A 733 -21.22 -8.71 1.44
N CYS A 734 -22.39 -8.24 1.05
CA CYS A 734 -23.10 -8.73 -0.14
C CYS A 734 -22.30 -8.46 -1.43
N THR A 735 -21.60 -7.34 -1.52
CA THR A 735 -20.77 -6.99 -2.70
C THR A 735 -19.47 -7.78 -2.82
N ARG A 736 -19.18 -8.70 -1.91
CA ARG A 736 -18.03 -9.63 -2.05
C ARG A 736 -18.35 -10.80 -3.00
N ALA A 737 -19.62 -11.03 -3.34
CA ALA A 737 -20.06 -12.10 -4.22
C ALA A 737 -19.83 -11.76 -5.70
N MET A 738 -19.23 -12.67 -6.46
CA MET A 738 -19.08 -12.54 -7.90
C MET A 738 -20.19 -13.24 -8.68
N HIS A 739 -20.54 -14.47 -8.29
CA HIS A 739 -21.45 -15.34 -9.06
C HIS A 739 -22.73 -15.69 -8.30
N ARG A 740 -22.64 -15.94 -6.98
CA ARG A 740 -23.78 -16.38 -6.17
C ARG A 740 -23.79 -15.71 -4.80
N LEU A 741 -24.94 -15.16 -4.41
CA LEU A 741 -25.17 -14.54 -3.11
C LEU A 741 -26.28 -15.28 -2.38
N THR A 742 -26.00 -15.70 -1.16
CA THR A 742 -26.98 -16.29 -0.24
C THR A 742 -26.99 -15.50 1.06
N VAL A 743 -28.16 -15.19 1.57
CA VAL A 743 -28.38 -14.51 2.84
C VAL A 743 -29.11 -15.45 3.79
N VAL A 744 -28.54 -15.73 4.96
CA VAL A 744 -29.16 -16.63 5.95
C VAL A 744 -29.42 -15.85 7.22
N ALA A 745 -30.69 -15.84 7.66
CA ALA A 745 -31.14 -15.15 8.87
C ALA A 745 -31.73 -16.12 9.87
N VAL A 746 -31.48 -15.88 11.17
CA VAL A 746 -32.05 -16.64 12.28
C VAL A 746 -33.28 -15.92 12.82
N LYS A 747 -34.43 -16.58 12.83
CA LYS A 747 -35.74 -16.12 13.31
C LYS A 747 -36.36 -15.00 12.46
N SER A 748 -35.69 -13.91 12.22
CA SER A 748 -36.25 -12.75 11.51
C SER A 748 -35.14 -12.04 10.72
N LEU A 749 -35.47 -11.65 9.49
CA LEU A 749 -34.56 -10.90 8.63
C LEU A 749 -34.39 -9.46 9.15
N SER A 750 -33.20 -8.89 8.91
CA SER A 750 -32.93 -7.48 9.23
C SER A 750 -33.83 -6.53 8.41
N PRO A 751 -34.33 -5.43 9.00
CA PRO A 751 -35.13 -4.44 8.29
C PRO A 751 -34.39 -3.77 7.12
N ILE A 752 -33.06 -3.83 7.11
CA ILE A 752 -32.25 -3.28 6.03
C ILE A 752 -32.63 -3.86 4.65
N PHE A 753 -33.06 -5.11 4.60
CA PHE A 753 -33.48 -5.78 3.36
C PHE A 753 -34.90 -5.40 2.87
N GLU A 754 -35.69 -4.70 3.65
CA GLU A 754 -37.02 -4.23 3.24
C GLU A 754 -36.97 -3.21 2.09
N THR A 755 -35.82 -2.58 1.87
CA THR A 755 -35.60 -1.67 0.74
C THR A 755 -35.38 -2.37 -0.60
N VAL A 756 -35.10 -3.68 -0.59
CA VAL A 756 -34.86 -4.47 -1.81
C VAL A 756 -36.19 -4.94 -2.38
N PRO A 757 -36.50 -4.68 -3.68
CA PRO A 757 -37.69 -5.19 -4.34
C PRO A 757 -37.76 -6.71 -4.32
N GLN A 758 -39.00 -7.25 -4.17
CA GLN A 758 -39.20 -8.71 -4.06
C GLN A 758 -38.86 -9.50 -5.31
N ASP A 759 -38.82 -8.86 -6.46
CA ASP A 759 -38.40 -9.45 -7.75
C ASP A 759 -36.89 -9.55 -7.94
N GLU A 760 -36.09 -8.96 -7.03
CA GLU A 760 -34.62 -9.00 -7.10
C GLU A 760 -34.01 -10.13 -6.24
N TYR A 761 -34.81 -10.96 -5.57
CA TYR A 761 -34.34 -12.09 -4.76
C TYR A 761 -35.39 -13.21 -4.61
N GLU A 762 -34.93 -14.40 -4.25
CA GLU A 762 -35.80 -15.52 -3.86
C GLU A 762 -35.84 -15.67 -2.34
N LEU A 763 -37.05 -15.61 -1.75
CA LEU A 763 -37.27 -15.81 -0.32
C LEU A 763 -37.67 -17.27 -0.06
N ASN A 764 -36.93 -17.99 0.84
CA ASN A 764 -37.09 -19.41 1.14
C ASN A 764 -37.22 -19.70 2.64
#